data_a843515bbddd0a03d004198f6bc21d0b
#
_entry.id   a843515bbddd0a03d004198f6bc21d0b
#
_cell.length_a   1.000
_cell.length_b   1.000
_cell.length_c   1.000
_cell.angle_alpha   90.00
_cell.angle_beta   90.00
_cell.angle_gamma   90.00
#
_symmetry.space_group_name_H-M   'P 1'
#
loop_
_entity.id
_entity.type
_entity.pdbx_description
1 polymer ?
#
loop_
_entity_poly.entity_id
_entity_poly.type
_entity_poly.pdbx_seq_one_letter_code
_entity_poly.pdbx_strand_id
1 'polypeptide(L)'
;MGSIYSTLVLVVSLLLPHGLANANGAGGYDYGHNTYLRLHKRGFDQSSVVGSLPLVDGQPQPRLEIRDLQKDHDQWSLYILALSWMQYTSQDSPFSWYQIAGIHGAPGLTWGNVAPLPGNDNIGYCHHVSILFPTWHRPYLVLYEQTLYTIIQYIASLWPDKDLDRVQKAAKRFRIPYWDWAIAPPNGESVLPPSISGDSNVNVSGPNGVQSISNPLFSFAFRPFNGSIFPDSPYNKWNETKRAPHPSTDPNALSNNSFVAASFDSHLPSYQQRLYNLFANYPNYTHFSNEGWIGPSSNNTYDSIESLHDSVHTIGGGVWGHLAIIAYSAFDPLFFLHHANIDRIFAMWQVINNDTYVVPTAAVYASHTQNQGDIEDDQTPLKPFFVNDTSFWTSETVRNYEAFGYTYTEVANKTREEVMATINRLYTDFSPATIPLRGSQNRQVPTGQLDQTLGNTSLQPSNAGNPLSWQSELNGHFPMNAVFKANSEGTYYREWVANLEAKKHAFNSSYLIYFFIGDVPDESSSWGNLDGLIGSLGVFAGHGRPIGAARDKVTGTVPLTSALVRMVTDGRISSLGREDVEPFLKFALQLRVVLMDGTVANVKDVDGLCISIVSSMVTVPTTENELPKWGEVEIAFDLVV
;
A
#
# COMPACT_ATOMS: atom_id res chain seq x y z
N MET A 1 39.56 -18.04 14.77
CA MET A 1 40.62 -17.90 13.78
C MET A 1 40.26 -18.81 12.62
N GLY A 2 40.02 -18.41 11.50
CA GLY A 2 39.62 -19.18 10.32
C GLY A 2 38.17 -18.91 9.92
N SER A 3 37.99 -17.80 9.21
CA SER A 3 36.76 -17.44 8.51
C SER A 3 36.47 -18.47 7.41
N ILE A 4 35.33 -19.16 7.49
CA ILE A 4 34.81 -19.96 6.38
C ILE A 4 33.73 -19.11 5.71
N TYR A 5 34.11 -18.39 4.66
CA TYR A 5 33.17 -17.85 3.71
C TYR A 5 32.58 -19.01 2.89
N SER A 6 31.36 -19.41 3.21
CA SER A 6 30.58 -20.31 2.34
C SER A 6 30.10 -19.52 1.13
N THR A 7 30.85 -19.57 0.06
CA THR A 7 30.43 -19.11 -1.27
C THR A 7 29.36 -20.07 -1.77
N LEU A 8 28.10 -19.67 -1.74
CA LEU A 8 27.00 -20.43 -2.34
C LEU A 8 27.13 -20.35 -3.87
N VAL A 9 27.80 -21.32 -4.46
CA VAL A 9 27.82 -21.53 -5.91
C VAL A 9 26.55 -22.28 -6.26
N LEU A 10 25.58 -21.61 -6.84
CA LEU A 10 24.38 -22.22 -7.40
C LEU A 10 24.76 -22.96 -8.69
N VAL A 11 24.93 -24.28 -8.63
CA VAL A 11 25.15 -25.13 -9.82
C VAL A 11 23.78 -25.48 -10.38
N VAL A 12 23.42 -24.87 -11.51
CA VAL A 12 22.25 -25.22 -12.31
C VAL A 12 22.57 -26.38 -13.21
N SER A 13 22.03 -27.57 -12.96
CA SER A 13 22.16 -28.72 -13.86
C SER A 13 20.84 -29.01 -14.59
N LEU A 14 20.95 -29.15 -15.92
CA LEU A 14 19.82 -29.38 -16.85
C LEU A 14 19.54 -30.88 -16.98
N LEU A 15 18.35 -31.35 -16.63
CA LEU A 15 17.81 -32.65 -17.07
C LEU A 15 16.27 -32.52 -17.26
N LEU A 16 15.80 -32.99 -18.43
CA LEU A 16 14.39 -32.91 -18.87
C LEU A 16 13.53 -34.08 -18.36
N PRO A 17 12.25 -33.88 -18.07
CA PRO A 17 11.20 -34.81 -18.44
C PRO A 17 10.07 -34.21 -19.28
N HIS A 18 9.39 -35.07 -20.00
CA HIS A 18 8.36 -34.81 -20.97
C HIS A 18 7.09 -34.24 -20.31
N GLY A 19 6.50 -33.23 -20.92
CA GLY A 19 5.15 -32.76 -20.60
C GLY A 19 5.06 -31.39 -19.93
N LEU A 20 5.83 -30.39 -20.37
CA LEU A 20 5.61 -29.00 -19.97
C LEU A 20 5.06 -28.23 -21.17
N ALA A 21 3.94 -27.52 -20.93
CA ALA A 21 3.43 -26.55 -21.86
C ALA A 21 4.56 -25.59 -22.28
N ASN A 22 4.69 -25.36 -23.56
CA ASN A 22 5.62 -24.39 -24.13
C ASN A 22 5.51 -23.06 -23.36
N ALA A 23 6.63 -22.55 -22.85
CA ALA A 23 6.74 -21.14 -22.46
C ALA A 23 6.51 -20.19 -23.67
N ASN A 24 6.43 -20.74 -24.87
CA ASN A 24 5.91 -20.14 -26.09
C ASN A 24 4.35 -20.17 -26.16
N GLY A 25 3.66 -20.24 -25.02
CA GLY A 25 2.26 -19.87 -24.96
C GLY A 25 2.13 -18.42 -25.39
N ALA A 26 1.17 -18.11 -26.27
CA ALA A 26 0.94 -16.75 -26.76
C ALA A 26 1.02 -15.74 -25.61
N GLY A 27 2.09 -14.91 -25.55
CA GLY A 27 2.26 -13.84 -24.58
C GLY A 27 3.54 -13.89 -23.71
N GLY A 28 4.33 -14.98 -23.69
CA GLY A 28 5.61 -15.02 -22.97
C GLY A 28 6.81 -14.57 -23.82
N TYR A 29 7.95 -14.28 -23.18
CA TYR A 29 9.19 -13.95 -23.88
C TYR A 29 9.85 -15.21 -24.44
N ASP A 30 10.25 -15.17 -25.73
CA ASP A 30 11.00 -16.22 -26.39
C ASP A 30 12.51 -16.02 -26.19
N TYR A 31 13.14 -16.88 -25.40
CA TYR A 31 14.57 -16.86 -25.11
C TYR A 31 15.45 -17.49 -26.21
N GLY A 32 14.87 -17.92 -27.36
CA GLY A 32 15.59 -18.43 -28.53
C GLY A 32 16.09 -19.87 -28.43
N HIS A 33 15.96 -20.52 -27.30
CA HIS A 33 16.29 -21.93 -27.05
C HIS A 33 15.24 -22.54 -26.11
N ASN A 34 15.14 -23.89 -26.11
CA ASN A 34 14.33 -24.62 -25.11
C ASN A 34 14.96 -24.49 -23.70
N THR A 35 15.03 -23.27 -23.18
CA THR A 35 15.53 -22.94 -21.86
C THR A 35 14.46 -23.26 -20.84
N TYR A 36 14.34 -24.54 -20.48
CA TYR A 36 13.53 -24.97 -19.35
C TYR A 36 14.38 -24.89 -18.08
N LEU A 37 14.12 -23.90 -17.24
CA LEU A 37 14.59 -23.92 -15.87
C LEU A 37 13.92 -25.08 -15.13
N ARG A 38 14.66 -26.11 -14.90
CA ARG A 38 14.48 -26.95 -13.72
C ARG A 38 15.25 -26.29 -12.59
N LEU A 39 14.52 -25.56 -11.78
CA LEU A 39 14.94 -25.32 -10.42
C LEU A 39 14.93 -26.69 -9.74
N HIS A 40 16.12 -27.26 -9.52
CA HIS A 40 16.24 -28.60 -8.98
C HIS A 40 15.71 -28.65 -7.54
N LYS A 41 14.92 -29.70 -7.26
CA LYS A 41 14.42 -30.09 -5.94
C LYS A 41 15.46 -30.14 -4.80
N ARG A 42 16.75 -30.10 -5.05
CA ARG A 42 17.80 -30.33 -4.04
C ARG A 42 18.01 -29.17 -3.03
N GLY A 43 17.39 -28.02 -3.18
CA GLY A 43 17.49 -26.93 -2.23
C GLY A 43 16.15 -26.44 -1.72
N PHE A 44 15.05 -26.94 -2.28
CA PHE A 44 13.74 -26.39 -2.09
C PHE A 44 12.72 -27.34 -1.45
N ASP A 45 13.01 -28.63 -1.34
CA ASP A 45 12.23 -29.55 -0.49
C ASP A 45 12.38 -29.23 1.02
N GLN A 46 13.28 -28.30 1.38
CA GLN A 46 13.52 -27.85 2.74
C GLN A 46 13.27 -26.35 2.98
N SER A 47 12.89 -25.57 1.99
CA SER A 47 13.08 -24.16 2.20
C SER A 47 11.92 -23.28 1.83
N SER A 48 11.07 -23.14 2.78
CA SER A 48 10.42 -21.89 3.08
C SER A 48 11.40 -20.93 3.80
N VAL A 49 12.71 -21.15 3.70
CA VAL A 49 13.72 -20.29 4.30
C VAL A 49 13.78 -18.98 3.55
N VAL A 50 13.47 -17.93 4.27
CA VAL A 50 13.57 -16.54 3.79
C VAL A 50 14.95 -16.02 4.21
N GLY A 51 15.86 -15.93 3.23
CA GLY A 51 17.24 -15.53 3.44
C GLY A 51 17.50 -14.07 3.07
N SER A 52 18.70 -13.60 3.39
CA SER A 52 19.16 -12.27 3.01
C SER A 52 19.64 -12.25 1.56
N LEU A 53 19.31 -11.20 0.82
CA LEU A 53 19.87 -10.92 -0.49
C LEU A 53 21.32 -10.43 -0.37
N PRO A 54 22.17 -10.70 -1.39
CA PRO A 54 23.55 -10.24 -1.36
C PRO A 54 23.67 -8.73 -1.26
N LEU A 55 24.60 -8.28 -0.42
CA LEU A 55 25.03 -6.89 -0.38
C LEU A 55 25.86 -6.58 -1.64
N VAL A 56 25.76 -5.36 -2.15
CA VAL A 56 26.63 -4.86 -3.21
C VAL A 56 27.60 -3.86 -2.60
N ASP A 57 28.88 -4.11 -2.76
CA ASP A 57 29.95 -3.33 -2.13
C ASP A 57 29.78 -3.18 -0.59
N GLY A 58 29.26 -4.21 0.04
CA GLY A 58 28.99 -4.24 1.48
C GLY A 58 27.75 -3.46 1.93
N GLN A 59 26.93 -2.97 1.01
CA GLN A 59 25.75 -2.15 1.31
C GLN A 59 24.45 -2.86 0.86
N PRO A 60 23.35 -2.73 1.64
CA PRO A 60 22.03 -3.11 1.18
C PRO A 60 21.62 -2.24 0.00
N GLN A 61 20.82 -2.80 -0.92
CA GLN A 61 20.39 -2.06 -2.11
C GLN A 61 18.98 -1.51 -1.91
N PRO A 62 18.68 -0.30 -2.43
CA PRO A 62 17.37 0.30 -2.25
C PRO A 62 16.31 -0.40 -3.12
N ARG A 63 15.14 -0.65 -2.53
CA ARG A 63 13.89 -0.80 -3.26
C ARG A 63 13.51 0.57 -3.82
N LEU A 64 13.24 0.66 -5.11
CA LEU A 64 12.94 1.92 -5.79
C LEU A 64 11.44 2.09 -6.02
N GLU A 65 10.98 3.33 -6.08
CA GLU A 65 9.66 3.61 -6.61
C GLU A 65 9.59 3.11 -8.06
N ILE A 66 8.45 2.53 -8.47
CA ILE A 66 8.34 1.83 -9.75
C ILE A 66 8.68 2.72 -10.96
N ARG A 67 8.35 4.03 -10.92
CA ARG A 67 8.73 4.99 -11.96
C ARG A 67 10.22 5.27 -11.99
N ASP A 68 10.89 5.21 -10.84
CA ASP A 68 12.35 5.35 -10.75
C ASP A 68 13.05 4.08 -11.24
N LEU A 69 12.52 2.89 -10.94
CA LEU A 69 13.03 1.63 -11.51
C LEU A 69 12.92 1.65 -13.04
N GLN A 70 11.85 2.20 -13.62
CA GLN A 70 11.67 2.31 -15.08
C GLN A 70 12.75 3.14 -15.77
N LYS A 71 13.42 4.05 -15.07
CA LYS A 71 14.54 4.85 -15.61
C LYS A 71 15.83 4.03 -15.79
N ASP A 72 15.99 2.93 -15.03
CA ASP A 72 17.06 1.95 -15.23
C ASP A 72 16.55 0.83 -16.17
N HIS A 73 16.78 1.02 -17.46
CA HIS A 73 16.26 0.11 -18.51
C HIS A 73 16.68 -1.36 -18.33
N ASP A 74 17.86 -1.61 -17.74
CA ASP A 74 18.32 -2.99 -17.52
C ASP A 74 17.57 -3.62 -16.35
N GLN A 75 17.48 -2.94 -15.20
CA GLN A 75 16.73 -3.45 -14.07
C GLN A 75 15.24 -3.59 -14.40
N TRP A 76 14.65 -2.61 -15.12
CA TRP A 76 13.27 -2.68 -15.57
C TRP A 76 13.02 -3.90 -16.48
N SER A 77 13.85 -4.09 -17.49
CA SER A 77 13.73 -5.25 -18.40
C SER A 77 13.84 -6.57 -17.64
N LEU A 78 14.81 -6.69 -16.76
CA LEU A 78 15.00 -7.88 -15.92
C LEU A 78 13.80 -8.13 -15.00
N TYR A 79 13.22 -7.09 -14.42
CA TYR A 79 12.03 -7.19 -13.57
C TYR A 79 10.81 -7.72 -14.35
N ILE A 80 10.50 -7.11 -15.49
CA ILE A 80 9.37 -7.53 -16.34
C ILE A 80 9.56 -8.97 -16.85
N LEU A 81 10.76 -9.33 -17.29
CA LEU A 81 11.07 -10.68 -17.72
C LEU A 81 10.95 -11.71 -16.59
N ALA A 82 11.46 -11.40 -15.41
CA ALA A 82 11.39 -12.28 -14.25
C ALA A 82 9.97 -12.45 -13.72
N LEU A 83 9.21 -11.36 -13.67
CA LEU A 83 7.81 -11.39 -13.27
C LEU A 83 6.96 -12.22 -14.25
N SER A 84 7.15 -12.01 -15.55
CA SER A 84 6.54 -12.83 -16.60
C SER A 84 6.94 -14.30 -16.43
N TRP A 85 8.23 -14.59 -16.21
CA TRP A 85 8.70 -15.95 -15.97
C TRP A 85 7.99 -16.60 -14.78
N MET A 86 7.94 -15.91 -13.64
CA MET A 86 7.29 -16.40 -12.43
C MET A 86 5.80 -16.70 -12.63
N GLN A 87 5.08 -15.86 -13.41
CA GLN A 87 3.67 -16.04 -13.76
C GLN A 87 3.42 -17.19 -14.75
N TYR A 88 4.40 -17.52 -15.61
CA TYR A 88 4.34 -18.66 -16.55
C TYR A 88 4.91 -19.96 -15.96
N THR A 89 5.52 -19.92 -14.78
CA THR A 89 5.96 -21.11 -14.05
C THR A 89 4.75 -21.95 -13.64
N SER A 90 4.87 -23.30 -13.74
CA SER A 90 3.80 -24.23 -13.35
C SER A 90 3.25 -23.89 -11.96
N GLN A 91 1.94 -23.85 -11.82
CA GLN A 91 1.27 -23.58 -10.54
C GLN A 91 1.58 -24.61 -9.45
N ASP A 92 2.12 -25.79 -9.80
CA ASP A 92 2.61 -26.79 -8.85
C ASP A 92 4.01 -26.46 -8.30
N SER A 93 4.72 -25.52 -8.92
CA SER A 93 6.05 -25.10 -8.46
C SER A 93 5.92 -24.15 -7.26
N PRO A 94 6.64 -24.38 -6.15
CA PRO A 94 6.60 -23.50 -4.99
C PRO A 94 7.08 -22.08 -5.28
N PHE A 95 7.81 -21.86 -6.40
CA PHE A 95 8.30 -20.54 -6.82
C PHE A 95 7.46 -19.90 -7.92
N SER A 96 6.30 -20.48 -8.23
CA SER A 96 5.33 -19.85 -9.12
C SER A 96 4.66 -18.65 -8.43
N TRP A 97 4.21 -17.72 -9.27
CA TRP A 97 3.33 -16.65 -8.80
C TRP A 97 2.14 -17.19 -7.99
N TYR A 98 1.53 -18.26 -8.51
CA TYR A 98 0.36 -18.90 -7.89
C TYR A 98 0.60 -19.37 -6.47
N GLN A 99 1.72 -20.08 -6.22
CA GLN A 99 2.02 -20.62 -4.90
C GLN A 99 2.40 -19.52 -3.91
N ILE A 100 3.22 -18.55 -4.33
CA ILE A 100 3.64 -17.44 -3.47
C ILE A 100 2.45 -16.54 -3.14
N ALA A 101 1.63 -16.17 -4.12
CA ALA A 101 0.40 -15.41 -3.87
C ALA A 101 -0.58 -16.16 -2.97
N GLY A 102 -0.69 -17.47 -3.14
CA GLY A 102 -1.56 -18.34 -2.35
C GLY A 102 -1.23 -18.43 -0.86
N ILE A 103 -0.03 -18.00 -0.43
CA ILE A 103 0.31 -17.91 1.01
C ILE A 103 -0.62 -16.93 1.72
N HIS A 104 -1.01 -15.84 1.05
CA HIS A 104 -1.84 -14.82 1.65
C HIS A 104 -3.27 -15.30 1.98
N GLY A 105 -3.91 -16.03 1.05
CA GLY A 105 -5.30 -16.42 1.22
C GLY A 105 -5.67 -17.70 0.48
N ALA A 106 -6.45 -17.60 -0.60
CA ALA A 106 -6.81 -18.74 -1.42
C ALA A 106 -5.60 -19.30 -2.18
N PRO A 107 -5.58 -20.59 -2.47
CA PRO A 107 -6.61 -21.60 -2.17
C PRO A 107 -6.46 -22.27 -0.79
N GLY A 108 -5.75 -21.68 0.17
CA GLY A 108 -5.54 -22.26 1.51
C GLY A 108 -4.55 -23.43 1.51
N LEU A 109 -3.56 -23.41 0.61
CA LEU A 109 -2.55 -24.46 0.51
C LEU A 109 -1.52 -24.35 1.63
N THR A 110 -1.09 -25.50 2.11
CA THR A 110 0.03 -25.60 3.04
C THR A 110 1.33 -25.17 2.34
N TRP A 111 2.00 -24.18 2.89
CA TRP A 111 3.32 -23.72 2.45
C TRP A 111 4.41 -24.26 3.38
N GLY A 112 5.54 -24.72 2.78
CA GLY A 112 6.71 -25.17 3.55
C GLY A 112 6.42 -26.25 4.59
N ASN A 113 5.41 -27.09 4.35
CA ASN A 113 4.90 -28.11 5.30
C ASN A 113 4.35 -27.53 6.64
N VAL A 114 4.04 -26.24 6.70
CA VAL A 114 3.39 -25.62 7.86
C VAL A 114 1.88 -25.79 7.75
N ALA A 115 1.37 -26.85 8.35
CA ALA A 115 -0.06 -27.15 8.28
C ALA A 115 -0.92 -26.12 9.06
N PRO A 116 -2.16 -25.88 8.61
CA PRO A 116 -3.11 -25.06 9.36
C PRO A 116 -3.46 -25.70 10.71
N LEU A 117 -3.84 -24.86 11.67
CA LEU A 117 -4.47 -25.32 12.89
C LEU A 117 -5.85 -25.91 12.57
N PRO A 118 -6.34 -26.90 13.36
CA PRO A 118 -7.66 -27.48 13.15
C PRO A 118 -8.77 -26.43 13.12
N GLY A 119 -9.51 -26.37 12.02
CA GLY A 119 -10.58 -25.39 11.79
C GLY A 119 -10.17 -24.12 11.06
N ASN A 120 -8.87 -23.93 10.79
CA ASN A 120 -8.33 -22.76 10.11
C ASN A 120 -7.92 -23.03 8.64
N ASP A 121 -8.37 -24.15 8.07
CA ASP A 121 -7.87 -24.70 6.79
C ASP A 121 -8.04 -23.76 5.58
N ASN A 122 -8.98 -22.82 5.61
CA ASN A 122 -9.32 -21.98 4.46
C ASN A 122 -9.12 -20.48 4.70
N ILE A 123 -8.31 -20.10 5.72
CA ILE A 123 -8.18 -18.69 6.10
C ILE A 123 -6.98 -18.02 5.41
N GLY A 124 -5.89 -18.75 5.15
CA GLY A 124 -4.59 -18.24 4.73
C GLY A 124 -3.70 -17.85 5.91
N TYR A 125 -2.43 -17.58 5.61
CA TYR A 125 -1.44 -17.28 6.68
C TYR A 125 -1.42 -15.81 7.09
N CYS A 126 -2.01 -14.90 6.31
CA CYS A 126 -1.90 -13.46 6.53
C CYS A 126 -2.51 -13.04 7.89
N HIS A 127 -1.86 -12.05 8.49
CA HIS A 127 -2.33 -11.40 9.72
C HIS A 127 -2.96 -10.05 9.38
N HIS A 128 -4.26 -9.92 9.68
CA HIS A 128 -5.05 -8.69 9.56
C HIS A 128 -5.74 -8.40 10.88
N VAL A 129 -5.99 -7.12 11.18
CA VAL A 129 -6.50 -6.65 12.47
C VAL A 129 -5.61 -7.16 13.61
N SER A 130 -4.31 -7.15 13.37
CA SER A 130 -3.30 -7.81 14.19
C SER A 130 -2.10 -6.90 14.40
N ILE A 131 -1.54 -6.96 15.59
CA ILE A 131 -0.28 -6.31 15.93
C ILE A 131 0.89 -6.80 15.04
N LEU A 132 0.74 -7.99 14.42
CA LEU A 132 1.73 -8.58 13.53
C LEU A 132 1.56 -8.15 12.06
N PHE A 133 0.55 -7.34 11.74
CA PHE A 133 0.27 -6.97 10.34
C PHE A 133 1.52 -6.45 9.58
N PRO A 134 2.26 -5.43 10.03
CA PRO A 134 3.43 -4.96 9.28
C PRO A 134 4.59 -5.95 9.29
N THR A 135 4.80 -6.62 10.42
CA THR A 135 5.96 -7.51 10.61
C THR A 135 5.82 -8.84 9.88
N TRP A 136 4.59 -9.36 9.71
CA TRP A 136 4.32 -10.57 8.95
C TRP A 136 4.51 -10.36 7.44
N HIS A 137 4.09 -9.22 6.92
CA HIS A 137 4.22 -8.94 5.48
C HIS A 137 5.68 -8.71 5.05
N ARG A 138 6.57 -8.30 5.95
CA ARG A 138 7.99 -8.09 5.65
C ARG A 138 8.70 -9.35 5.15
N PRO A 139 8.77 -10.49 5.85
CA PRO A 139 9.38 -11.71 5.34
C PRO A 139 8.61 -12.31 4.16
N TYR A 140 7.31 -12.06 4.03
CA TYR A 140 6.55 -12.43 2.84
C TYR A 140 7.06 -11.69 1.59
N LEU A 141 7.28 -10.40 1.68
CA LEU A 141 7.90 -9.60 0.61
C LEU A 141 9.32 -10.09 0.29
N VAL A 142 10.10 -10.44 1.31
CA VAL A 142 11.47 -10.96 1.09
C VAL A 142 11.45 -12.31 0.37
N LEU A 143 10.51 -13.20 0.67
CA LEU A 143 10.32 -14.45 -0.07
C LEU A 143 10.04 -14.21 -1.56
N TYR A 144 9.14 -13.28 -1.85
CA TYR A 144 8.85 -12.86 -3.23
C TYR A 144 10.08 -12.26 -3.90
N GLU A 145 10.78 -11.37 -3.22
CA GLU A 145 11.98 -10.68 -3.71
C GLU A 145 13.13 -11.65 -4.00
N GLN A 146 13.43 -12.58 -3.10
CA GLN A 146 14.49 -13.57 -3.31
C GLN A 146 14.19 -14.51 -4.49
N THR A 147 12.90 -14.82 -4.70
CA THR A 147 12.47 -15.62 -5.85
C THR A 147 12.70 -14.87 -7.15
N LEU A 148 12.26 -13.63 -7.26
CA LEU A 148 12.52 -12.79 -8.43
C LEU A 148 14.01 -12.55 -8.64
N TYR A 149 14.76 -12.26 -7.57
CA TYR A 149 16.21 -12.08 -7.64
C TYR A 149 16.91 -13.29 -8.26
N THR A 150 16.54 -14.50 -7.84
CA THR A 150 17.10 -15.74 -8.38
C THR A 150 16.80 -15.90 -9.88
N ILE A 151 15.56 -15.62 -10.29
CA ILE A 151 15.16 -15.66 -11.70
C ILE A 151 15.93 -14.59 -12.49
N ILE A 152 16.08 -13.39 -11.96
CA ILE A 152 16.82 -12.28 -12.57
C ILE A 152 18.29 -12.63 -12.80
N GLN A 153 18.98 -13.22 -11.80
CA GLN A 153 20.38 -13.64 -11.98
C GLN A 153 20.50 -14.66 -13.11
N TYR A 154 19.56 -15.59 -13.20
CA TYR A 154 19.55 -16.55 -14.30
C TYR A 154 19.30 -15.89 -15.65
N ILE A 155 18.26 -15.08 -15.78
CA ILE A 155 17.96 -14.38 -17.04
C ILE A 155 19.14 -13.51 -17.47
N ALA A 156 19.76 -12.76 -16.54
CA ALA A 156 20.93 -11.93 -16.82
C ALA A 156 22.11 -12.74 -17.38
N SER A 157 22.27 -14.01 -16.97
CA SER A 157 23.33 -14.90 -17.49
C SER A 157 23.12 -15.35 -18.94
N LEU A 158 21.94 -15.13 -19.50
CA LEU A 158 21.60 -15.50 -20.89
C LEU A 158 21.93 -14.39 -21.89
N TRP A 159 22.35 -13.20 -21.44
CA TRP A 159 22.69 -12.09 -22.34
C TRP A 159 23.95 -12.38 -23.16
N PRO A 160 24.04 -11.88 -24.41
CA PRO A 160 25.26 -11.97 -25.21
C PRO A 160 26.46 -11.31 -24.51
N ASP A 161 27.67 -11.83 -24.73
CA ASP A 161 28.93 -11.40 -24.08
C ASP A 161 29.14 -9.88 -24.08
N LYS A 162 28.77 -9.21 -25.16
CA LYS A 162 28.92 -7.73 -25.29
C LYS A 162 28.13 -6.93 -24.26
N ASP A 163 27.02 -7.44 -23.76
CA ASP A 163 26.13 -6.77 -22.81
C ASP A 163 26.14 -7.44 -21.43
N LEU A 164 26.75 -8.62 -21.31
CA LEU A 164 26.67 -9.50 -20.15
C LEU A 164 27.11 -8.80 -18.84
N ASP A 165 28.26 -8.16 -18.83
CA ASP A 165 28.79 -7.47 -17.63
C ASP A 165 27.86 -6.34 -17.16
N ARG A 166 27.33 -5.54 -18.09
CA ARG A 166 26.40 -4.44 -17.80
C ARG A 166 25.11 -4.95 -17.16
N VAL A 167 24.51 -5.99 -17.77
CA VAL A 167 23.25 -6.55 -17.30
C VAL A 167 23.41 -7.31 -15.98
N GLN A 168 24.51 -8.03 -15.79
CA GLN A 168 24.81 -8.70 -14.51
C GLN A 168 25.02 -7.70 -13.36
N LYS A 169 25.61 -6.53 -13.63
CA LYS A 169 25.73 -5.44 -12.65
C LYS A 169 24.36 -4.89 -12.26
N ALA A 170 23.45 -4.72 -13.22
CA ALA A 170 22.06 -4.33 -12.94
C ALA A 170 21.33 -5.41 -12.12
N ALA A 171 21.45 -6.68 -12.51
CA ALA A 171 20.87 -7.81 -11.81
C ALA A 171 21.30 -7.90 -10.33
N LYS A 172 22.58 -7.66 -10.02
CA LYS A 172 23.10 -7.70 -8.63
C LYS A 172 22.47 -6.63 -7.74
N ARG A 173 22.16 -5.45 -8.30
CA ARG A 173 21.57 -4.33 -7.56
C ARG A 173 20.06 -4.42 -7.43
N PHE A 174 19.41 -5.30 -8.19
CA PHE A 174 17.95 -5.39 -8.22
C PHE A 174 17.37 -5.68 -6.85
N ARG A 175 16.33 -4.91 -6.52
CA ARG A 175 15.36 -5.14 -5.45
C ARG A 175 13.97 -4.90 -6.02
N ILE A 176 12.93 -5.50 -5.41
CA ILE A 176 11.55 -5.27 -5.86
C ILE A 176 11.18 -3.79 -5.78
N PRO A 177 10.44 -3.27 -6.75
CA PRO A 177 9.93 -1.92 -6.65
C PRO A 177 8.76 -1.81 -5.68
N TYR A 178 8.50 -0.58 -5.21
CA TYR A 178 7.26 -0.19 -4.57
C TYR A 178 6.50 0.82 -5.43
N TRP A 179 5.22 0.98 -5.16
CA TRP A 179 4.37 2.01 -5.74
C TRP A 179 3.88 2.94 -4.65
N ASP A 180 4.34 4.19 -4.68
CA ASP A 180 3.90 5.22 -3.74
C ASP A 180 2.60 5.87 -4.21
N TRP A 181 1.49 5.36 -3.73
CA TRP A 181 0.14 5.83 -4.04
C TRP A 181 -0.25 7.13 -3.31
N ALA A 182 0.62 7.70 -2.48
CA ALA A 182 0.37 8.93 -1.73
C ALA A 182 1.21 10.11 -2.22
N ILE A 183 2.12 9.92 -3.20
CA ILE A 183 2.83 11.04 -3.81
C ILE A 183 2.06 11.58 -5.01
N ALA A 184 2.20 12.88 -5.22
CA ALA A 184 1.75 13.50 -6.44
C ALA A 184 2.57 12.99 -7.64
N PRO A 185 1.93 12.41 -8.66
CA PRO A 185 2.65 11.84 -9.80
C PRO A 185 3.31 12.95 -10.65
N PRO A 186 4.42 12.65 -11.35
CA PRO A 186 5.08 13.63 -12.17
C PRO A 186 4.28 13.97 -13.44
N ASN A 187 4.33 15.23 -13.86
CA ASN A 187 3.94 15.70 -15.21
C ASN A 187 2.52 15.31 -15.69
N GLY A 188 1.55 15.26 -14.78
CA GLY A 188 0.16 14.96 -15.15
C GLY A 188 -0.11 13.48 -15.44
N GLU A 189 0.78 12.60 -15.04
CA GLU A 189 0.48 11.17 -14.96
C GLU A 189 -0.56 10.90 -13.86
N SER A 190 -1.25 9.76 -13.95
CA SER A 190 -2.09 9.27 -12.87
C SER A 190 -1.25 8.74 -11.70
N VAL A 191 -1.82 8.75 -10.49
CA VAL A 191 -1.27 8.07 -9.31
C VAL A 191 -1.00 6.60 -9.61
N LEU A 192 -1.89 5.92 -10.33
CA LEU A 192 -1.65 4.57 -10.84
C LEU A 192 -0.81 4.61 -12.12
N PRO A 193 0.46 4.16 -12.11
CA PRO A 193 1.36 4.30 -13.24
C PRO A 193 0.84 3.66 -14.54
N PRO A 194 1.10 4.28 -15.71
CA PRO A 194 0.72 3.70 -17.01
C PRO A 194 1.30 2.30 -17.28
N SER A 195 2.44 1.96 -16.68
CA SER A 195 3.02 0.61 -16.76
C SER A 195 2.15 -0.48 -16.14
N ILE A 196 1.23 -0.10 -15.24
CA ILE A 196 0.28 -1.00 -14.56
C ILE A 196 -1.11 -0.89 -15.20
N SER A 197 -1.56 0.35 -15.45
CA SER A 197 -2.93 0.65 -15.87
C SER A 197 -3.14 0.70 -17.39
N GLY A 198 -2.05 0.82 -18.16
CA GLY A 198 -2.08 1.03 -19.61
C GLY A 198 -2.32 -0.25 -20.41
N ASP A 199 -1.41 -0.54 -21.34
CA ASP A 199 -1.57 -1.64 -22.27
C ASP A 199 -1.41 -3.02 -21.63
N SER A 200 -2.22 -3.97 -22.10
CA SER A 200 -2.11 -5.39 -21.71
C SER A 200 -0.87 -6.09 -22.28
N ASN A 201 -0.12 -5.42 -23.17
CA ASN A 201 1.15 -5.87 -23.70
C ASN A 201 2.24 -4.84 -23.39
N VAL A 202 3.48 -5.32 -23.24
CA VAL A 202 4.65 -4.48 -22.99
C VAL A 202 5.80 -4.90 -23.88
N ASN A 203 6.53 -3.93 -24.43
CA ASN A 203 7.79 -4.18 -25.12
C ASN A 203 8.92 -4.29 -24.09
N VAL A 204 9.65 -5.40 -24.12
CA VAL A 204 10.75 -5.65 -23.19
C VAL A 204 12.01 -6.08 -23.94
N SER A 205 13.15 -5.56 -23.51
CA SER A 205 14.47 -5.99 -23.99
C SER A 205 14.91 -7.24 -23.23
N GLY A 206 15.37 -8.25 -23.96
CA GLY A 206 15.83 -9.49 -23.37
C GLY A 206 17.02 -10.08 -24.12
N PRO A 207 17.53 -11.26 -23.69
CA PRO A 207 18.71 -11.88 -24.30
C PRO A 207 18.56 -12.13 -25.80
N ASN A 208 17.32 -12.35 -26.28
CA ASN A 208 16.99 -12.58 -27.70
C ASN A 208 16.32 -11.36 -28.34
N GLY A 209 16.76 -10.14 -27.97
CA GLY A 209 16.27 -8.88 -28.53
C GLY A 209 15.02 -8.34 -27.87
N VAL A 210 14.41 -7.32 -28.51
CA VAL A 210 13.16 -6.69 -28.02
C VAL A 210 11.96 -7.51 -28.50
N GLN A 211 11.05 -7.81 -27.58
CA GLN A 211 9.81 -8.52 -27.89
C GLN A 211 8.63 -7.87 -27.20
N SER A 212 7.44 -7.98 -27.80
CA SER A 212 6.17 -7.63 -27.18
C SER A 212 5.62 -8.86 -26.47
N ILE A 213 5.38 -8.74 -25.17
CA ILE A 213 4.86 -9.82 -24.32
C ILE A 213 3.61 -9.34 -23.58
N SER A 214 2.82 -10.27 -23.02
CA SER A 214 1.75 -9.90 -22.09
C SER A 214 2.35 -9.14 -20.90
N ASN A 215 1.77 -8.00 -20.55
CA ASN A 215 2.25 -7.16 -19.45
C ASN A 215 1.97 -7.86 -18.11
N PRO A 216 2.99 -8.35 -17.39
CA PRO A 216 2.79 -9.09 -16.16
C PRO A 216 2.32 -8.20 -14.98
N LEU A 217 2.32 -6.87 -15.13
CA LEU A 217 1.77 -5.93 -14.16
C LEU A 217 0.28 -5.63 -14.41
N PHE A 218 -0.23 -5.96 -15.59
CA PHE A 218 -1.60 -5.72 -15.97
C PHE A 218 -2.57 -6.70 -15.30
N SER A 219 -2.29 -8.00 -15.37
CA SER A 219 -3.07 -9.06 -14.75
C SER A 219 -2.24 -10.33 -14.57
N PHE A 220 -2.69 -11.24 -13.71
CA PHE A 220 -2.20 -12.62 -13.64
C PHE A 220 -3.23 -13.57 -14.24
N ALA A 221 -2.81 -14.41 -15.16
CA ALA A 221 -3.66 -15.45 -15.74
C ALA A 221 -3.36 -16.82 -15.11
N PHE A 222 -4.41 -17.49 -14.60
CA PHE A 222 -4.33 -18.82 -14.02
C PHE A 222 -4.11 -19.88 -15.12
N ARG A 223 -3.07 -20.72 -14.99
CA ARG A 223 -2.70 -21.75 -15.97
C ARG A 223 -2.25 -23.03 -15.27
N PRO A 224 -3.11 -24.06 -15.15
CA PRO A 224 -4.52 -24.11 -15.57
C PRO A 224 -5.45 -23.29 -14.69
N PHE A 225 -6.54 -22.77 -15.25
CA PHE A 225 -7.62 -22.21 -14.46
C PHE A 225 -8.45 -23.31 -13.82
N ASN A 226 -8.61 -23.24 -12.51
CA ASN A 226 -9.50 -24.12 -11.76
C ASN A 226 -10.52 -23.28 -10.97
N GLY A 227 -11.72 -23.12 -11.52
CA GLY A 227 -12.77 -22.32 -10.91
C GLY A 227 -13.24 -22.83 -9.54
N SER A 228 -12.92 -24.09 -9.16
CA SER A 228 -13.35 -24.63 -7.86
C SER A 228 -12.60 -24.04 -6.67
N ILE A 229 -11.46 -23.40 -6.89
CA ILE A 229 -10.72 -22.67 -5.84
C ILE A 229 -11.34 -21.31 -5.51
N PHE A 230 -12.23 -20.83 -6.36
CA PHE A 230 -12.96 -19.58 -6.20
C PHE A 230 -14.44 -19.92 -6.00
N PRO A 231 -14.91 -20.19 -4.75
CA PRO A 231 -16.28 -20.62 -4.52
C PRO A 231 -17.31 -19.58 -4.96
N ASP A 232 -16.90 -18.30 -5.02
CA ASP A 232 -17.80 -17.19 -5.28
C ASP A 232 -17.85 -16.84 -6.77
N SER A 233 -19.07 -16.65 -7.28
CA SER A 233 -19.27 -16.03 -8.58
C SER A 233 -19.08 -14.50 -8.44
N PRO A 234 -18.44 -13.81 -9.37
CA PRO A 234 -17.99 -14.26 -10.70
C PRO A 234 -16.55 -14.80 -10.76
N TYR A 235 -15.80 -14.83 -9.67
CA TYR A 235 -14.37 -15.22 -9.65
C TYR A 235 -14.12 -16.61 -10.21
N ASN A 236 -15.07 -17.54 -10.00
CA ASN A 236 -15.02 -18.90 -10.55
C ASN A 236 -15.19 -18.99 -12.08
N LYS A 237 -15.34 -17.87 -12.77
CA LYS A 237 -15.49 -17.79 -14.25
C LYS A 237 -14.33 -17.08 -14.93
N TRP A 238 -13.49 -16.36 -14.17
CA TRP A 238 -12.41 -15.55 -14.71
C TRP A 238 -11.07 -16.28 -14.63
N ASN A 239 -10.49 -16.52 -15.79
CA ASN A 239 -9.19 -17.17 -15.89
C ASN A 239 -8.00 -16.22 -15.64
N GLU A 240 -8.25 -14.97 -15.29
CA GLU A 240 -7.24 -13.97 -14.91
C GLU A 240 -7.80 -12.99 -13.88
N THR A 241 -6.90 -12.33 -13.15
CA THR A 241 -7.28 -11.29 -12.19
C THR A 241 -7.89 -10.07 -12.88
N LYS A 242 -8.87 -9.45 -12.22
CA LYS A 242 -9.60 -8.29 -12.73
C LYS A 242 -9.55 -7.15 -11.72
N ARG A 243 -9.55 -5.90 -12.23
CA ARG A 243 -9.71 -4.65 -11.46
C ARG A 243 -10.91 -3.89 -12.01
N ALA A 244 -11.87 -3.56 -11.14
CA ALA A 244 -13.14 -2.91 -11.51
C ALA A 244 -13.75 -3.47 -12.81
N PRO A 245 -14.00 -4.79 -12.92
CA PRO A 245 -14.37 -5.43 -14.17
C PRO A 245 -15.66 -4.84 -14.77
N HIS A 246 -15.68 -4.71 -16.08
CA HIS A 246 -16.84 -4.21 -16.81
C HIS A 246 -17.10 -5.03 -18.09
N PRO A 247 -18.35 -5.47 -18.37
CA PRO A 247 -19.52 -5.51 -17.44
C PRO A 247 -19.27 -6.39 -16.20
N SER A 248 -19.71 -5.91 -15.03
CA SER A 248 -19.16 -6.32 -13.72
C SER A 248 -19.16 -7.82 -13.40
N THR A 249 -20.11 -8.62 -13.88
CA THR A 249 -20.16 -10.07 -13.57
C THR A 249 -20.12 -10.95 -14.83
N ASP A 250 -19.86 -10.35 -15.97
CA ASP A 250 -19.75 -11.06 -17.25
C ASP A 250 -18.51 -11.99 -17.24
N PRO A 251 -18.63 -13.25 -17.70
CA PRO A 251 -17.45 -14.13 -17.84
C PRO A 251 -16.33 -13.53 -18.71
N ASN A 252 -16.68 -12.65 -19.65
CA ASN A 252 -15.73 -11.97 -20.54
C ASN A 252 -15.42 -10.53 -20.09
N ALA A 253 -15.75 -10.15 -18.85
CA ALA A 253 -15.45 -8.83 -18.34
C ALA A 253 -13.97 -8.45 -18.52
N LEU A 254 -13.71 -7.19 -18.82
CA LEU A 254 -12.37 -6.62 -18.90
C LEU A 254 -12.09 -5.76 -17.67
N SER A 255 -10.84 -5.68 -17.26
CA SER A 255 -10.42 -4.72 -16.24
C SER A 255 -10.66 -3.28 -16.70
N ASN A 256 -11.22 -2.44 -15.83
CA ASN A 256 -11.40 -1.01 -16.08
C ASN A 256 -10.32 -0.19 -15.35
N ASN A 257 -9.07 -0.37 -15.79
CA ASN A 257 -7.92 0.28 -15.16
C ASN A 257 -7.98 1.82 -15.26
N SER A 258 -8.65 2.39 -16.26
CA SER A 258 -8.84 3.84 -16.37
C SER A 258 -9.73 4.39 -15.24
N PHE A 259 -10.78 3.66 -14.86
CA PHE A 259 -11.60 4.00 -13.71
C PHE A 259 -10.81 3.89 -12.40
N VAL A 260 -10.02 2.82 -12.24
CA VAL A 260 -9.17 2.64 -11.05
C VAL A 260 -8.14 3.76 -10.95
N ALA A 261 -7.50 4.14 -12.05
CA ALA A 261 -6.55 5.26 -12.10
C ALA A 261 -7.21 6.59 -11.68
N ALA A 262 -8.37 6.92 -12.27
CA ALA A 262 -9.12 8.13 -11.91
C ALA A 262 -9.58 8.11 -10.44
N SER A 263 -9.92 6.93 -9.90
CA SER A 263 -10.29 6.79 -8.49
C SER A 263 -9.10 7.06 -7.56
N PHE A 264 -7.89 6.60 -7.89
CA PHE A 264 -6.68 6.95 -7.13
C PHE A 264 -6.37 8.44 -7.20
N ASP A 265 -6.50 9.05 -8.37
CA ASP A 265 -6.28 10.49 -8.56
C ASP A 265 -7.22 11.31 -7.67
N SER A 266 -8.49 10.91 -7.59
CA SER A 266 -9.49 11.57 -6.73
C SER A 266 -9.26 11.34 -5.24
N HIS A 267 -8.66 10.22 -4.84
CA HIS A 267 -8.36 9.90 -3.45
C HIS A 267 -6.99 10.40 -2.97
N LEU A 268 -6.13 10.88 -3.87
CA LEU A 268 -4.76 11.33 -3.52
C LEU A 268 -4.73 12.33 -2.35
N PRO A 269 -5.59 13.37 -2.30
CA PRO A 269 -5.59 14.31 -1.18
C PRO A 269 -5.86 13.62 0.16
N SER A 270 -6.81 12.70 0.20
CA SER A 270 -7.17 11.95 1.40
C SER A 270 -6.05 11.00 1.83
N TYR A 271 -5.49 10.23 0.90
CA TYR A 271 -4.40 9.29 1.20
C TYR A 271 -3.14 9.99 1.68
N GLN A 272 -2.77 11.08 1.04
CA GLN A 272 -1.60 11.86 1.44
C GLN A 272 -1.78 12.45 2.84
N GLN A 273 -2.95 13.03 3.14
CA GLN A 273 -3.24 13.57 4.48
C GLN A 273 -3.28 12.46 5.54
N ARG A 274 -3.93 11.32 5.28
CA ARG A 274 -3.95 10.18 6.20
C ARG A 274 -2.53 9.72 6.52
N LEU A 275 -1.71 9.51 5.50
CA LEU A 275 -0.33 9.08 5.66
C LEU A 275 0.51 10.11 6.44
N TYR A 276 0.36 11.39 6.12
CA TYR A 276 1.06 12.45 6.84
C TYR A 276 0.65 12.51 8.31
N ASN A 277 -0.64 12.38 8.60
CA ASN A 277 -1.18 12.33 9.95
C ASN A 277 -0.67 11.10 10.73
N LEU A 278 -0.55 9.94 10.07
CA LEU A 278 0.04 8.74 10.67
C LEU A 278 1.47 8.98 11.14
N PHE A 279 2.31 9.64 10.35
CA PHE A 279 3.66 9.99 10.77
C PHE A 279 3.70 11.04 11.89
N ALA A 280 2.79 12.01 11.86
CA ALA A 280 2.80 13.16 12.78
C ALA A 280 2.15 12.86 14.14
N ASN A 281 1.13 11.98 14.19
CA ASN A 281 0.27 11.84 15.37
C ASN A 281 0.20 10.41 15.95
N TYR A 282 0.86 9.42 15.34
CA TYR A 282 0.79 8.02 15.79
C TYR A 282 2.16 7.44 16.16
N PRO A 283 2.78 7.92 17.24
CA PRO A 283 4.11 7.45 17.65
C PRO A 283 4.09 6.06 18.32
N ASN A 284 2.93 5.57 18.73
CA ASN A 284 2.79 4.27 19.38
C ASN A 284 2.56 3.17 18.33
N TYR A 285 3.34 2.07 18.40
CA TYR A 285 3.27 0.97 17.44
C TYR A 285 1.88 0.33 17.36
N THR A 286 1.22 0.10 18.50
CA THR A 286 -0.11 -0.54 18.51
C THR A 286 -1.13 0.28 17.73
N HIS A 287 -1.07 1.60 17.85
CA HIS A 287 -1.99 2.49 17.13
C HIS A 287 -1.61 2.63 15.65
N PHE A 288 -0.31 2.66 15.36
CA PHE A 288 0.17 2.78 13.99
C PHE A 288 -0.07 1.51 13.18
N SER A 289 0.11 0.33 13.78
CA SER A 289 0.27 -0.93 13.06
C SER A 289 -1.02 -1.54 12.54
N ASN A 290 -2.14 -1.42 13.27
CA ASN A 290 -3.36 -2.16 12.94
C ASN A 290 -4.64 -1.38 13.23
N GLU A 291 -5.71 -1.73 12.52
CA GLU A 291 -7.02 -1.09 12.62
C GLU A 291 -7.91 -1.63 13.75
N GLY A 292 -7.51 -2.72 14.41
CA GLY A 292 -8.25 -3.31 15.53
C GLY A 292 -8.06 -2.59 16.85
N TRP A 293 -7.19 -1.56 16.88
CA TRP A 293 -7.01 -0.77 18.07
C TRP A 293 -8.17 0.20 18.24
N ILE A 294 -8.90 0.02 19.35
CA ILE A 294 -9.96 0.93 19.78
C ILE A 294 -9.49 1.53 21.10
N GLY A 295 -9.07 2.78 21.05
CA GLY A 295 -8.65 3.53 22.24
C GLY A 295 -9.82 3.83 23.18
N PRO A 296 -9.51 4.24 24.40
CA PRO A 296 -10.54 4.82 25.26
C PRO A 296 -11.13 6.02 24.51
N SER A 297 -12.44 5.99 24.33
CA SER A 297 -13.25 6.94 23.60
C SER A 297 -12.83 8.38 23.87
N SER A 298 -12.78 9.19 22.86
CA SER A 298 -13.06 10.61 22.79
C SER A 298 -11.92 11.59 22.48
N ASN A 299 -10.67 11.33 22.76
CA ASN A 299 -9.65 12.39 22.66
C ASN A 299 -8.53 12.13 21.63
N ASN A 300 -8.72 11.21 20.69
CA ASN A 300 -7.74 10.88 19.64
C ASN A 300 -8.42 10.66 18.29
N THR A 301 -7.62 10.70 17.22
CA THR A 301 -8.00 10.16 15.92
C THR A 301 -7.70 8.66 15.86
N TYR A 302 -8.41 7.88 15.02
CA TYR A 302 -8.40 6.42 15.00
C TYR A 302 -7.94 5.89 13.64
N ASP A 303 -6.70 6.12 13.24
CA ASP A 303 -6.17 5.58 11.98
C ASP A 303 -5.02 4.61 12.23
N SER A 304 -4.65 3.86 11.20
CA SER A 304 -3.51 2.96 11.20
C SER A 304 -2.98 2.77 9.78
N ILE A 305 -1.78 2.23 9.67
CA ILE A 305 -1.22 1.85 8.37
C ILE A 305 -2.06 0.73 7.71
N GLU A 306 -2.65 -0.18 8.52
CA GLU A 306 -3.55 -1.22 8.01
C GLU A 306 -4.85 -0.63 7.44
N SER A 307 -5.49 0.31 8.13
CA SER A 307 -6.71 0.95 7.64
C SER A 307 -6.48 1.73 6.33
N LEU A 308 -5.33 2.38 6.20
CA LEU A 308 -4.94 3.04 4.96
C LEU A 308 -4.65 2.02 3.85
N HIS A 309 -3.96 0.93 4.17
CA HIS A 309 -3.73 -0.21 3.27
C HIS A 309 -5.05 -0.81 2.77
N ASP A 310 -6.03 -1.04 3.63
CA ASP A 310 -7.35 -1.57 3.29
C ASP A 310 -8.07 -0.68 2.26
N SER A 311 -7.93 0.65 2.42
CA SER A 311 -8.50 1.61 1.48
C SER A 311 -7.83 1.53 0.10
N VAL A 312 -6.53 1.27 0.03
CA VAL A 312 -5.82 1.07 -1.25
C VAL A 312 -6.27 -0.23 -1.92
N HIS A 313 -6.45 -1.31 -1.16
CA HIS A 313 -6.96 -2.58 -1.67
C HIS A 313 -8.36 -2.44 -2.29
N THR A 314 -9.27 -1.81 -1.58
CA THR A 314 -10.67 -1.65 -2.01
C THR A 314 -10.79 -0.74 -3.23
N ILE A 315 -10.06 0.37 -3.29
CA ILE A 315 -10.04 1.25 -4.47
C ILE A 315 -9.29 0.61 -5.64
N GLY A 316 -8.15 -0.04 -5.38
CA GLY A 316 -7.33 -0.67 -6.42
C GLY A 316 -7.99 -1.88 -7.08
N GLY A 317 -8.75 -2.64 -6.33
CA GLY A 317 -9.58 -3.71 -6.86
C GLY A 317 -10.85 -3.17 -7.52
N GLY A 318 -11.49 -2.21 -6.88
CA GLY A 318 -12.82 -1.74 -7.23
C GLY A 318 -13.88 -2.83 -7.06
N VAL A 319 -15.10 -2.52 -7.45
CA VAL A 319 -16.24 -3.46 -7.40
C VAL A 319 -15.91 -4.72 -8.21
N TRP A 320 -16.04 -5.89 -7.61
CA TRP A 320 -15.73 -7.21 -8.15
C TRP A 320 -14.24 -7.46 -8.50
N GLY A 321 -13.31 -6.56 -8.18
CA GLY A 321 -11.90 -6.81 -8.44
C GLY A 321 -11.24 -7.74 -7.43
N HIS A 322 -10.28 -8.55 -7.88
CA HIS A 322 -9.58 -9.52 -7.04
C HIS A 322 -8.81 -8.84 -5.90
N LEU A 323 -8.19 -7.70 -6.16
CA LEU A 323 -7.41 -6.96 -5.16
C LEU A 323 -8.26 -6.50 -3.96
N ALA A 324 -9.58 -6.30 -4.14
CA ALA A 324 -10.51 -5.87 -3.10
C ALA A 324 -11.03 -7.00 -2.20
N ILE A 325 -10.59 -8.23 -2.40
CA ILE A 325 -11.01 -9.39 -1.60
C ILE A 325 -9.77 -10.05 -0.97
N ILE A 326 -9.71 -10.12 0.36
CA ILE A 326 -8.53 -10.62 1.10
C ILE A 326 -8.02 -11.95 0.53
N ALA A 327 -8.91 -12.91 0.32
CA ALA A 327 -8.53 -14.25 -0.13
C ALA A 327 -7.87 -14.27 -1.52
N TYR A 328 -8.17 -13.30 -2.40
CA TYR A 328 -7.74 -13.28 -3.80
C TYR A 328 -6.74 -12.18 -4.12
N SER A 329 -6.56 -11.23 -3.21
CA SER A 329 -5.85 -9.98 -3.45
C SER A 329 -4.41 -10.18 -3.93
N ALA A 330 -3.68 -11.15 -3.38
CA ALA A 330 -2.28 -11.37 -3.69
C ALA A 330 -2.06 -11.95 -5.11
N PHE A 331 -3.11 -12.47 -5.77
CA PHE A 331 -3.00 -12.86 -7.18
C PHE A 331 -2.90 -11.65 -8.12
N ASP A 332 -3.41 -10.48 -7.73
CA ASP A 332 -3.25 -9.27 -8.53
C ASP A 332 -1.81 -8.74 -8.43
N PRO A 333 -1.12 -8.48 -9.56
CA PRO A 333 0.26 -7.99 -9.54
C PRO A 333 0.49 -6.69 -8.76
N LEU A 334 -0.54 -5.88 -8.58
CA LEU A 334 -0.46 -4.65 -7.80
C LEU A 334 -0.20 -4.90 -6.31
N PHE A 335 -0.57 -6.07 -5.79
CA PHE A 335 -0.42 -6.45 -4.40
C PHE A 335 1.00 -6.24 -3.86
N PHE A 336 2.01 -6.82 -4.53
CA PHE A 336 3.40 -6.76 -4.03
C PHE A 336 4.00 -5.36 -4.14
N LEU A 337 3.60 -4.56 -5.13
CA LEU A 337 4.00 -3.16 -5.25
C LEU A 337 3.42 -2.31 -4.11
N HIS A 338 2.15 -2.55 -3.79
CA HIS A 338 1.45 -1.90 -2.68
C HIS A 338 2.06 -2.27 -1.33
N HIS A 339 2.24 -3.57 -1.06
CA HIS A 339 2.82 -4.04 0.21
C HIS A 339 4.29 -3.64 0.37
N ALA A 340 5.07 -3.53 -0.73
CA ALA A 340 6.42 -2.97 -0.66
C ALA A 340 6.41 -1.50 -0.23
N ASN A 341 5.37 -0.72 -0.61
CA ASN A 341 5.20 0.64 -0.09
C ASN A 341 4.76 0.66 1.38
N ILE A 342 3.91 -0.27 1.80
CA ILE A 342 3.54 -0.44 3.23
C ILE A 342 4.79 -0.72 4.08
N ASP A 343 5.68 -1.62 3.64
CA ASP A 343 6.94 -1.91 4.33
C ASP A 343 7.89 -0.70 4.34
N ARG A 344 7.92 0.10 3.27
CA ARG A 344 8.67 1.36 3.20
C ARG A 344 8.15 2.39 4.21
N ILE A 345 6.84 2.59 4.27
CA ILE A 345 6.20 3.49 5.24
C ILE A 345 6.53 3.03 6.66
N PHE A 346 6.44 1.72 6.92
CA PHE A 346 6.82 1.14 8.20
C PHE A 346 8.30 1.38 8.52
N ALA A 347 9.22 1.22 7.57
CA ALA A 347 10.64 1.52 7.76
C ALA A 347 10.89 3.00 8.10
N MET A 348 10.21 3.94 7.41
CA MET A 348 10.28 5.37 7.74
C MET A 348 9.73 5.65 9.14
N TRP A 349 8.60 5.04 9.51
CA TRP A 349 8.01 5.16 10.84
C TRP A 349 8.94 4.61 11.93
N GLN A 350 9.63 3.48 11.70
CA GLN A 350 10.60 2.92 12.63
C GLN A 350 11.78 3.85 12.91
N VAL A 351 12.24 4.64 11.93
CA VAL A 351 13.33 5.61 12.14
C VAL A 351 12.87 6.76 13.04
N ILE A 352 11.65 7.25 12.86
CA ILE A 352 11.16 8.39 13.64
C ILE A 352 10.59 7.99 15.01
N ASN A 353 10.28 6.70 15.24
CA ASN A 353 9.70 6.17 16.48
C ASN A 353 10.41 4.88 16.94
N ASN A 354 11.73 4.93 17.10
CA ASN A 354 12.58 3.75 17.36
C ASN A 354 12.48 3.18 18.78
N ASP A 355 11.80 3.87 19.68
CA ASP A 355 11.60 3.53 21.11
C ASP A 355 10.32 2.73 21.37
N THR A 356 9.51 2.48 20.37
CA THR A 356 8.26 1.72 20.48
C THR A 356 8.22 0.58 19.44
N TYR A 357 7.65 -0.55 19.80
CA TYR A 357 7.53 -1.71 18.93
C TYR A 357 6.37 -2.61 19.39
N VAL A 358 6.30 -3.85 18.85
CA VAL A 358 5.27 -4.85 19.15
C VAL A 358 5.14 -5.07 20.66
N VAL A 359 3.91 -5.04 21.16
CA VAL A 359 3.57 -5.35 22.55
C VAL A 359 2.57 -6.51 22.59
N PRO A 360 2.57 -7.35 23.64
CA PRO A 360 1.64 -8.48 23.73
C PRO A 360 0.18 -8.05 23.60
N THR A 361 -0.52 -8.63 22.63
CA THR A 361 -1.90 -8.30 22.30
C THR A 361 -2.64 -9.58 21.90
N ALA A 362 -3.90 -9.74 22.30
CA ALA A 362 -4.71 -10.89 21.87
C ALA A 362 -5.14 -10.76 20.40
N ALA A 363 -4.92 -11.81 19.61
CA ALA A 363 -5.36 -11.90 18.22
C ALA A 363 -6.87 -11.69 18.10
N VAL A 364 -7.28 -10.73 17.26
CA VAL A 364 -8.69 -10.44 17.01
C VAL A 364 -9.31 -11.51 16.12
N TYR A 365 -8.57 -11.98 15.11
CA TYR A 365 -8.98 -13.03 14.19
C TYR A 365 -8.00 -14.19 14.16
N ALA A 366 -8.48 -15.34 13.75
CA ALA A 366 -7.63 -16.49 13.44
C ALA A 366 -6.92 -16.30 12.10
N SER A 367 -5.73 -16.90 11.97
CA SER A 367 -5.05 -17.18 10.71
C SER A 367 -4.81 -18.68 10.57
N HIS A 368 -4.20 -19.13 9.48
CA HIS A 368 -3.82 -20.55 9.31
C HIS A 368 -3.13 -21.12 10.55
N THR A 369 -2.30 -20.34 11.21
CA THR A 369 -1.39 -20.80 12.27
C THR A 369 -1.62 -20.13 13.63
N GLN A 370 -2.68 -19.36 13.79
CA GLN A 370 -3.03 -18.64 15.01
C GLN A 370 -4.54 -18.79 15.27
N ASN A 371 -4.92 -19.02 16.51
CA ASN A 371 -6.34 -18.96 16.89
C ASN A 371 -6.71 -17.56 17.37
N GLN A 372 -7.99 -17.24 17.23
CA GLN A 372 -8.54 -16.05 17.89
C GLN A 372 -8.30 -16.10 19.39
N GLY A 373 -7.79 -14.99 19.96
CA GLY A 373 -7.49 -14.86 21.40
C GLY A 373 -6.11 -15.33 21.82
N ASP A 374 -5.34 -15.99 20.95
CA ASP A 374 -3.93 -16.27 21.21
C ASP A 374 -3.16 -14.96 21.42
N ILE A 375 -2.19 -14.95 22.34
CA ILE A 375 -1.36 -13.76 22.54
C ILE A 375 -0.31 -13.69 21.44
N GLU A 376 -0.34 -12.60 20.71
CA GLU A 376 0.66 -12.19 19.73
C GLU A 376 1.63 -11.21 20.38
N ASP A 377 2.93 -11.43 20.19
CA ASP A 377 4.01 -10.60 20.71
C ASP A 377 5.20 -10.52 19.73
N ASP A 378 6.30 -9.91 20.15
CA ASP A 378 7.49 -9.76 19.32
C ASP A 378 8.24 -11.08 19.06
N GLN A 379 7.97 -12.15 19.83
CA GLN A 379 8.54 -13.49 19.67
C GLN A 379 7.59 -14.45 18.95
N THR A 380 6.38 -14.03 18.66
CA THR A 380 5.40 -14.86 17.94
C THR A 380 5.96 -15.26 16.57
N PRO A 381 5.98 -16.58 16.22
CA PRO A 381 6.50 -17.05 14.94
C PRO A 381 5.68 -16.53 13.75
N LEU A 382 6.32 -15.80 12.84
CA LEU A 382 5.72 -15.30 11.61
C LEU A 382 5.65 -16.41 10.54
N LYS A 383 4.79 -17.39 10.80
CA LYS A 383 4.64 -18.54 9.91
C LYS A 383 3.97 -18.11 8.59
N PRO A 384 4.35 -18.71 7.44
CA PRO A 384 5.20 -19.91 7.28
C PRO A 384 6.68 -19.59 6.98
N PHE A 385 7.22 -18.44 7.36
CA PHE A 385 8.53 -17.95 6.94
C PHE A 385 9.64 -18.44 7.88
N PHE A 386 10.45 -19.39 7.40
CA PHE A 386 11.57 -19.94 8.13
C PHE A 386 12.82 -19.05 8.04
N VAL A 387 13.54 -18.89 9.15
CA VAL A 387 14.89 -18.29 9.19
C VAL A 387 15.98 -19.36 8.94
N ASN A 388 15.67 -20.60 9.29
CA ASN A 388 16.47 -21.82 9.03
C ASN A 388 15.55 -23.04 9.07
N ASP A 389 16.07 -24.25 8.90
CA ASP A 389 15.29 -25.49 8.80
C ASP A 389 14.36 -25.78 10.00
N THR A 390 14.50 -25.10 11.12
CA THR A 390 13.80 -25.40 12.39
C THR A 390 13.12 -24.21 13.05
N SER A 391 13.43 -23.00 12.64
CA SER A 391 12.98 -21.77 13.29
C SER A 391 12.32 -20.81 12.33
N PHE A 392 11.32 -20.09 12.79
CA PHE A 392 10.62 -19.06 12.02
C PHE A 392 11.16 -17.66 12.35
N TRP A 393 10.96 -16.73 11.44
CA TRP A 393 11.10 -15.30 11.72
C TRP A 393 10.11 -14.88 12.80
N THR A 394 10.45 -13.86 13.57
CA THR A 394 9.61 -13.21 14.57
C THR A 394 9.64 -11.70 14.37
N SER A 395 8.72 -10.96 14.97
CA SER A 395 8.70 -9.50 14.85
C SER A 395 10.02 -8.89 15.32
N GLU A 396 10.64 -9.40 16.38
CA GLU A 396 11.95 -8.92 16.85
C GLU A 396 13.05 -9.17 15.82
N THR A 397 13.07 -10.34 15.18
CA THR A 397 14.14 -10.69 14.24
C THR A 397 14.01 -10.00 12.89
N VAL A 398 12.80 -9.59 12.48
CA VAL A 398 12.58 -8.81 11.24
C VAL A 398 12.63 -7.29 11.48
N ARG A 399 12.83 -6.83 12.71
CA ARG A 399 12.87 -5.41 13.05
C ARG A 399 13.91 -4.64 12.24
N ASN A 400 15.10 -5.23 12.07
CA ASN A 400 16.12 -4.70 11.18
C ASN A 400 15.93 -5.22 9.76
N TYR A 401 15.22 -4.46 8.93
CA TYR A 401 14.96 -4.83 7.53
C TYR A 401 16.24 -4.85 6.68
N GLU A 402 17.27 -4.07 6.99
CA GLU A 402 18.54 -4.08 6.25
C GLU A 402 19.31 -5.41 6.36
N ALA A 403 19.01 -6.20 7.41
CA ALA A 403 19.54 -7.56 7.53
C ALA A 403 19.10 -8.48 6.39
N PHE A 404 18.02 -8.16 5.70
CA PHE A 404 17.58 -8.85 4.48
C PHE A 404 18.31 -8.41 3.20
N GLY A 405 19.22 -7.43 3.29
CA GLY A 405 20.01 -6.92 2.17
C GLY A 405 19.29 -5.89 1.30
N TYR A 406 18.17 -5.32 1.76
CA TYR A 406 17.50 -4.19 1.13
C TYR A 406 17.40 -2.99 2.06
N THR A 407 17.14 -1.82 1.48
CA THR A 407 16.84 -0.57 2.17
C THR A 407 15.87 0.27 1.34
N TYR A 408 15.61 1.51 1.74
CA TYR A 408 14.87 2.51 0.98
C TYR A 408 15.62 3.82 0.94
N THR A 409 15.52 4.58 -0.15
CA THR A 409 16.25 5.85 -0.33
C THR A 409 15.89 6.90 0.72
N GLU A 410 14.70 6.78 1.31
CA GLU A 410 14.17 7.68 2.32
C GLU A 410 14.79 7.47 3.71
N VAL A 411 15.37 6.30 3.97
CA VAL A 411 15.90 5.94 5.30
C VAL A 411 17.38 5.55 5.27
N ALA A 412 17.94 5.18 4.12
CA ALA A 412 19.33 4.73 4.00
C ALA A 412 20.31 5.76 4.52
N ASN A 413 21.03 5.44 5.60
CA ASN A 413 22.01 6.31 6.26
C ASN A 413 21.47 7.69 6.68
N LYS A 414 20.16 7.82 6.95
CA LYS A 414 19.54 9.08 7.36
C LYS A 414 19.25 9.14 8.84
N THR A 415 19.35 10.34 9.40
CA THR A 415 18.92 10.66 10.75
C THR A 415 17.38 10.76 10.81
N ARG A 416 16.83 10.77 12.03
CA ARG A 416 15.42 11.01 12.29
C ARG A 416 14.91 12.30 11.65
N GLU A 417 15.68 13.38 11.80
CA GLU A 417 15.38 14.72 11.26
C GLU A 417 15.35 14.73 9.73
N GLU A 418 16.27 14.02 9.08
CA GLU A 418 16.32 13.90 7.62
C GLU A 418 15.15 13.08 7.08
N VAL A 419 14.68 12.08 7.82
CA VAL A 419 13.49 11.32 7.47
C VAL A 419 12.23 12.19 7.65
N MET A 420 12.13 12.98 8.72
CA MET A 420 11.02 13.94 8.89
C MET A 420 10.99 14.99 7.78
N ALA A 421 12.15 15.52 7.37
CA ALA A 421 12.24 16.42 6.22
C ALA A 421 11.78 15.75 4.91
N THR A 422 12.11 14.48 4.76
CA THR A 422 11.66 13.69 3.60
C THR A 422 10.14 13.51 3.60
N ILE A 423 9.52 13.21 4.77
CA ILE A 423 8.07 13.11 4.94
C ILE A 423 7.39 14.45 4.59
N ASN A 424 7.90 15.55 5.12
CA ASN A 424 7.37 16.89 4.84
C ASN A 424 7.43 17.23 3.35
N ARG A 425 8.49 16.82 2.66
CA ARG A 425 8.64 17.05 1.22
C ARG A 425 7.70 16.20 0.37
N LEU A 426 7.44 14.94 0.77
CA LEU A 426 6.69 13.98 -0.05
C LEU A 426 5.17 14.10 0.15
N TYR A 427 4.70 14.41 1.36
CA TYR A 427 3.29 14.17 1.74
C TYR A 427 2.55 15.42 2.23
N THR A 428 2.91 16.60 1.75
CA THR A 428 2.26 17.85 2.19
C THR A 428 1.68 18.71 1.07
N ASP A 429 1.46 18.13 -0.12
CA ASP A 429 0.83 18.88 -1.22
C ASP A 429 -0.62 19.30 -0.92
N PHE A 430 -1.28 18.56 -0.02
CA PHE A 430 -2.66 18.79 0.42
C PHE A 430 -2.80 19.06 1.93
N SER A 431 -1.70 19.30 2.64
CA SER A 431 -1.69 19.65 4.06
C SER A 431 -1.29 21.10 4.29
N PRO A 432 -2.01 21.85 5.15
CA PRO A 432 -1.59 23.19 5.53
C PRO A 432 -0.24 23.23 6.26
N ALA A 433 0.18 22.13 6.88
CA ALA A 433 1.25 22.06 7.87
C ALA A 433 2.58 22.69 7.45
N THR A 434 2.95 22.65 6.17
CA THR A 434 4.25 23.18 5.67
C THR A 434 4.12 24.47 4.85
N ILE A 435 2.93 24.98 4.63
CA ILE A 435 2.70 26.19 3.82
C ILE A 435 3.44 27.41 4.37
N PRO A 436 3.42 27.71 5.68
CA PRO A 436 4.19 28.82 6.23
C PRO A 436 5.71 28.70 5.99
N LEU A 437 6.27 27.48 6.00
CA LEU A 437 7.69 27.25 5.73
C LEU A 437 8.04 27.56 4.26
N ARG A 438 7.20 27.17 3.32
CA ARG A 438 7.39 27.42 1.88
C ARG A 438 7.35 28.90 1.54
N GLY A 439 6.55 29.71 2.26
CA GLY A 439 6.49 31.17 2.11
C GLY A 439 7.73 31.89 2.62
N SER A 440 8.44 31.35 3.62
CA SER A 440 9.61 32.00 4.23
C SER A 440 10.89 31.85 3.41
N GLN A 441 11.01 30.84 2.56
CA GLN A 441 12.20 30.66 1.70
C GLN A 441 12.37 31.76 0.63
N ASN A 442 11.34 32.54 0.33
CA ASN A 442 11.36 33.65 -0.60
C ASN A 442 11.49 35.04 0.05
N ARG A 443 11.60 35.14 1.39
CA ARG A 443 11.79 36.39 2.12
C ARG A 443 12.92 36.24 3.13
N GLN A 444 14.02 37.01 2.94
CA GLN A 444 14.83 37.46 4.07
C GLN A 444 13.95 38.41 4.90
N VAL A 445 13.30 37.89 5.93
CA VAL A 445 12.54 38.72 6.87
C VAL A 445 13.39 38.97 8.10
N PRO A 446 13.61 40.24 8.49
CA PRO A 446 14.19 40.57 9.78
C PRO A 446 13.24 40.12 10.88
N THR A 447 13.76 39.39 11.86
CA THR A 447 13.06 38.98 13.09
C THR A 447 12.37 40.18 13.73
N GLY A 448 11.04 40.19 13.85
CA GLY A 448 10.39 41.05 14.80
C GLY A 448 9.04 41.68 14.50
N GLN A 449 8.36 41.43 13.40
CA GLN A 449 6.98 41.88 13.23
C GLN A 449 6.22 41.00 12.23
N LEU A 450 5.15 40.35 12.69
CA LEU A 450 4.10 39.83 11.80
C LEU A 450 3.39 41.04 11.20
N ASP A 451 3.70 41.33 9.94
CA ASP A 451 3.09 42.45 9.23
C ASP A 451 1.64 42.06 8.86
N GLN A 452 0.72 42.94 9.20
CA GLN A 452 -0.73 42.84 8.92
C GLN A 452 -1.07 42.87 7.41
N THR A 453 -0.05 42.81 6.52
CA THR A 453 -0.18 42.88 5.07
C THR A 453 0.01 41.54 4.36
N LEU A 454 -0.16 40.40 5.04
CA LEU A 454 -0.18 39.09 4.40
C LEU A 454 -1.48 38.86 3.59
N GLY A 455 -1.77 39.81 2.70
CA GLY A 455 -2.71 39.58 1.61
C GLY A 455 -2.06 38.68 0.55
N ASN A 456 -2.75 37.62 0.19
CA ASN A 456 -2.53 36.76 -0.98
C ASN A 456 -1.05 36.64 -1.44
N THR A 457 -0.24 35.86 -0.72
CA THR A 457 1.10 35.51 -1.22
C THR A 457 0.97 34.42 -2.28
N SER A 458 1.50 34.70 -3.47
CA SER A 458 1.67 33.69 -4.50
C SER A 458 2.66 32.63 -4.00
N LEU A 459 2.23 31.39 -3.93
CA LEU A 459 3.10 30.24 -3.61
C LEU A 459 4.07 30.05 -4.77
N GLN A 460 5.39 30.17 -4.53
CA GLN A 460 6.39 29.78 -5.54
C GLN A 460 6.59 28.26 -5.46
N PRO A 461 6.55 27.55 -6.58
CA PRO A 461 6.48 26.10 -6.59
C PRO A 461 7.83 25.44 -6.30
N SER A 462 7.85 24.50 -5.35
CA SER A 462 8.88 23.44 -5.34
C SER A 462 8.56 22.33 -6.36
N ASN A 463 7.30 22.28 -6.86
CA ASN A 463 6.82 21.35 -7.90
C ASN A 463 5.91 22.10 -8.88
N ALA A 464 6.43 23.12 -9.57
CA ALA A 464 5.71 23.81 -10.63
C ALA A 464 5.44 22.81 -11.77
N GLY A 465 4.23 22.31 -11.86
CA GLY A 465 3.80 21.42 -12.94
C GLY A 465 2.95 20.22 -12.50
N ASN A 466 2.69 20.06 -11.20
CA ASN A 466 1.78 19.00 -10.76
C ASN A 466 0.31 19.47 -10.76
N PRO A 467 -0.54 18.98 -11.69
CA PRO A 467 -1.94 19.40 -11.77
C PRO A 467 -2.79 18.96 -10.59
N LEU A 468 -2.30 18.02 -9.76
CA LEU A 468 -3.04 17.46 -8.61
C LEU A 468 -2.65 18.10 -7.27
N SER A 469 -1.89 19.21 -7.23
CA SER A 469 -1.55 19.92 -6.00
C SER A 469 -2.45 21.14 -5.76
N TRP A 470 -2.58 21.59 -4.52
CA TRP A 470 -3.26 22.88 -4.21
C TRP A 470 -2.74 24.07 -4.99
N GLN A 471 -1.46 24.09 -5.37
CA GLN A 471 -0.91 25.16 -6.19
C GLN A 471 -1.60 25.25 -7.55
N SER A 472 -1.91 24.12 -8.16
CA SER A 472 -2.64 24.03 -9.40
C SER A 472 -4.14 24.35 -9.18
N GLU A 473 -4.76 23.73 -8.18
CA GLU A 473 -6.19 23.88 -7.90
C GLU A 473 -6.59 25.29 -7.45
N LEU A 474 -5.76 25.92 -6.60
CA LEU A 474 -6.04 27.24 -6.03
C LEU A 474 -5.44 28.40 -6.85
N ASN A 475 -4.96 28.13 -8.08
CA ASN A 475 -4.32 29.13 -8.93
C ASN A 475 -3.23 29.94 -8.22
N GLY A 476 -2.50 29.31 -7.28
CA GLY A 476 -1.46 29.94 -6.49
C GLY A 476 -1.94 30.85 -5.34
N HIS A 477 -3.23 30.92 -5.06
CA HIS A 477 -3.80 31.78 -4.01
C HIS A 477 -4.28 30.93 -2.83
N PHE A 478 -3.46 30.77 -1.80
CA PHE A 478 -3.83 30.08 -0.58
C PHE A 478 -4.43 31.07 0.44
N PRO A 479 -5.59 30.79 1.07
CA PRO A 479 -6.29 31.71 1.97
C PRO A 479 -5.65 31.76 3.37
N MET A 480 -4.43 32.31 3.49
CA MET A 480 -3.58 32.26 4.67
C MET A 480 -4.32 32.69 5.95
N ASN A 481 -4.98 33.86 5.95
CA ASN A 481 -5.61 34.43 7.14
C ASN A 481 -6.88 33.68 7.59
N ALA A 482 -7.52 32.97 6.67
CA ALA A 482 -8.70 32.16 6.96
C ALA A 482 -8.33 30.77 7.49
N VAL A 483 -7.17 30.26 7.10
CA VAL A 483 -6.67 28.94 7.51
C VAL A 483 -5.82 29.03 8.77
N PHE A 484 -4.87 29.97 8.82
CA PHE A 484 -3.90 30.06 9.91
C PHE A 484 -4.26 31.13 10.94
N LYS A 485 -3.89 30.83 12.20
CA LYS A 485 -3.83 31.76 13.31
C LYS A 485 -2.42 31.73 13.89
N ALA A 486 -2.05 32.79 14.62
CA ALA A 486 -0.76 32.86 15.32
C ALA A 486 -0.95 33.32 16.76
N ASN A 487 -0.13 32.80 17.65
CA ASN A 487 -0.04 33.20 19.05
C ASN A 487 1.45 33.21 19.49
N SER A 488 1.71 33.33 20.80
CA SER A 488 3.07 33.29 21.36
C SER A 488 3.80 31.95 21.18
N GLU A 489 3.08 30.87 20.90
CA GLU A 489 3.61 29.50 20.73
C GLU A 489 3.89 29.18 19.26
N GLY A 490 3.40 29.99 18.33
CA GLY A 490 3.64 29.83 16.90
C GLY A 490 2.42 30.00 16.01
N THR A 491 2.55 29.55 14.78
CA THR A 491 1.47 29.50 13.79
C THR A 491 0.77 28.16 13.89
N TYR A 492 -0.57 28.16 13.84
CA TYR A 492 -1.38 26.97 13.94
C TYR A 492 -2.61 27.04 13.02
N TYR A 493 -3.18 25.87 12.71
CA TYR A 493 -4.45 25.73 11.99
C TYR A 493 -5.32 24.71 12.70
N ARG A 494 -6.60 24.65 12.35
CA ARG A 494 -7.50 23.61 12.84
C ARG A 494 -7.60 22.49 11.82
N GLU A 495 -7.15 21.30 12.22
CA GLU A 495 -7.32 20.07 11.47
C GLU A 495 -8.71 19.49 11.76
N TRP A 496 -9.36 18.97 10.72
CA TRP A 496 -10.68 18.36 10.78
C TRP A 496 -10.62 16.94 10.24
N VAL A 497 -11.16 16.00 10.99
CA VAL A 497 -11.13 14.57 10.67
C VAL A 497 -12.47 13.93 11.00
N ALA A 498 -12.96 13.06 10.14
CA ALA A 498 -13.99 12.09 10.49
C ALA A 498 -13.31 10.84 11.07
N ASN A 499 -13.58 10.53 12.33
CA ASN A 499 -13.25 9.25 12.96
C ASN A 499 -14.35 8.26 12.67
N LEU A 500 -13.97 7.04 12.26
CA LEU A 500 -14.90 5.96 11.98
C LEU A 500 -14.56 4.73 12.80
N GLU A 501 -15.59 4.06 13.28
CA GLU A 501 -15.56 2.73 13.85
C GLU A 501 -16.69 1.93 13.19
N ALA A 502 -16.40 0.72 12.69
CA ALA A 502 -17.38 -0.14 12.05
C ALA A 502 -17.06 -1.60 12.29
N LYS A 503 -18.03 -2.51 12.15
CA LYS A 503 -17.74 -3.94 12.14
C LYS A 503 -17.13 -4.36 10.82
N LYS A 504 -15.98 -5.06 10.87
CA LYS A 504 -15.27 -5.55 9.68
C LYS A 504 -16.15 -6.44 8.80
N HIS A 505 -16.96 -7.27 9.40
CA HIS A 505 -17.84 -8.22 8.71
C HIS A 505 -19.32 -7.80 8.72
N ALA A 506 -19.65 -6.51 8.77
CA ALA A 506 -21.02 -6.01 8.76
C ALA A 506 -21.86 -6.61 7.59
N PHE A 507 -21.24 -6.83 6.44
CA PHE A 507 -21.88 -7.37 5.24
C PHE A 507 -21.30 -8.71 4.77
N ASN A 508 -20.42 -9.33 5.55
CA ASN A 508 -19.65 -10.52 5.12
C ASN A 508 -18.93 -10.33 3.77
N SER A 509 -18.53 -9.12 3.48
CA SER A 509 -17.84 -8.67 2.27
C SER A 509 -17.05 -7.41 2.56
N SER A 510 -16.03 -7.11 1.77
CA SER A 510 -15.40 -5.78 1.77
C SER A 510 -16.40 -4.71 1.35
N TYR A 511 -16.26 -3.51 1.87
CA TYR A 511 -17.12 -2.37 1.53
C TYR A 511 -16.38 -1.05 1.68
N LEU A 512 -16.94 0.01 1.05
CA LEU A 512 -16.43 1.38 1.08
C LEU A 512 -17.47 2.31 1.68
N ILE A 513 -17.03 3.21 2.55
CA ILE A 513 -17.80 4.33 3.07
C ILE A 513 -17.22 5.61 2.47
N TYR A 514 -17.94 6.19 1.51
CA TYR A 514 -17.55 7.42 0.82
C TYR A 514 -18.07 8.66 1.53
N PHE A 515 -17.27 9.72 1.51
CA PHE A 515 -17.58 11.06 2.04
C PHE A 515 -17.58 12.07 0.89
N PHE A 516 -18.67 12.83 0.77
CA PHE A 516 -18.86 13.83 -0.28
C PHE A 516 -19.32 15.17 0.28
N ILE A 517 -19.01 16.26 -0.41
CA ILE A 517 -19.64 17.56 -0.29
C ILE A 517 -20.31 17.91 -1.61
N GLY A 518 -21.64 18.09 -1.59
CA GLY A 518 -22.44 18.39 -2.78
C GLY A 518 -23.35 17.24 -3.20
N ASP A 519 -23.88 17.32 -4.41
CA ASP A 519 -24.82 16.35 -4.93
C ASP A 519 -24.12 15.04 -5.32
N VAL A 520 -24.70 13.92 -4.91
CA VAL A 520 -24.17 12.58 -5.20
C VAL A 520 -25.24 11.79 -5.96
N PRO A 521 -24.95 11.32 -7.18
CA PRO A 521 -25.89 10.50 -7.94
C PRO A 521 -26.17 9.17 -7.26
N ASP A 522 -27.33 8.59 -7.54
CA ASP A 522 -27.72 7.29 -6.95
C ASP A 522 -26.88 6.13 -7.48
N GLU A 523 -26.34 6.27 -8.71
CA GLU A 523 -25.52 5.23 -9.34
C GLU A 523 -24.09 5.23 -8.79
N SER A 524 -23.70 4.13 -8.14
CA SER A 524 -22.40 3.99 -7.46
C SER A 524 -21.21 3.88 -8.40
N SER A 525 -21.41 3.61 -9.69
CA SER A 525 -20.33 3.38 -10.67
C SER A 525 -19.42 4.60 -10.88
N SER A 526 -19.86 5.80 -10.52
CA SER A 526 -19.10 7.06 -10.65
C SER A 526 -18.52 7.56 -9.31
N TRP A 527 -18.89 6.98 -8.17
CA TRP A 527 -18.57 7.55 -6.86
C TRP A 527 -17.06 7.65 -6.60
N GLY A 528 -16.26 6.71 -7.11
CA GLY A 528 -14.82 6.68 -6.88
C GLY A 528 -14.04 7.85 -7.50
N ASN A 529 -14.63 8.57 -8.45
CA ASN A 529 -14.00 9.70 -9.15
C ASN A 529 -14.93 10.89 -9.33
N LEU A 530 -15.94 11.01 -8.47
CA LEU A 530 -16.93 12.10 -8.53
C LEU A 530 -16.32 13.42 -8.00
N ASP A 531 -16.63 14.52 -8.67
CA ASP A 531 -16.39 15.86 -8.14
C ASP A 531 -17.11 16.01 -6.78
N GLY A 532 -16.44 16.55 -5.79
CA GLY A 532 -16.97 16.65 -4.43
C GLY A 532 -16.63 15.45 -3.53
N LEU A 533 -15.98 14.40 -4.05
CA LEU A 533 -15.38 13.35 -3.23
C LEU A 533 -14.32 13.96 -2.30
N ILE A 534 -14.46 13.68 -0.99
CA ILE A 534 -13.45 14.05 0.02
C ILE A 534 -12.47 12.92 0.23
N GLY A 535 -12.99 11.71 0.29
CA GLY A 535 -12.24 10.48 0.53
C GLY A 535 -13.17 9.33 0.90
N SER A 536 -12.58 8.20 1.24
CA SER A 536 -13.34 7.02 1.68
C SER A 536 -12.58 6.25 2.75
N LEU A 537 -13.33 5.48 3.55
CA LEU A 537 -12.79 4.39 4.35
C LEU A 537 -13.12 3.07 3.65
N GLY A 538 -12.09 2.31 3.30
CA GLY A 538 -12.23 0.94 2.84
C GLY A 538 -12.15 -0.04 4.00
N VAL A 539 -13.13 -0.92 4.11
CA VAL A 539 -13.11 -2.06 5.04
C VAL A 539 -12.85 -3.32 4.23
N PHE A 540 -11.65 -3.86 4.39
CA PHE A 540 -11.15 -4.98 3.62
C PHE A 540 -11.42 -6.30 4.36
N ALA A 541 -12.46 -7.02 3.95
CA ALA A 541 -12.94 -8.22 4.61
C ALA A 541 -12.86 -9.47 3.70
N GLY A 542 -12.86 -10.65 4.30
CA GLY A 542 -12.93 -11.92 3.58
C GLY A 542 -14.34 -12.51 3.65
N HIS A 543 -14.73 -13.25 2.62
CA HIS A 543 -15.94 -14.08 2.67
C HIS A 543 -15.76 -15.26 3.64
N GLY A 544 -16.82 -15.63 4.36
CA GLY A 544 -16.88 -16.87 5.15
C GLY A 544 -16.08 -16.89 6.45
N ARG A 545 -15.56 -15.78 6.94
CA ARG A 545 -14.98 -15.72 8.30
C ARG A 545 -16.09 -15.70 9.36
N PRO A 546 -15.85 -16.32 10.55
CA PRO A 546 -16.89 -16.39 11.58
C PRO A 546 -17.38 -14.99 11.97
N ILE A 547 -18.67 -14.75 11.81
CA ILE A 547 -19.35 -13.59 12.35
C ILE A 547 -19.43 -13.80 13.86
N GLY A 548 -18.96 -12.84 14.66
CA GLY A 548 -19.19 -12.87 16.11
C GLY A 548 -17.98 -12.83 17.02
N ALA A 549 -16.84 -12.32 16.55
CA ALA A 549 -15.78 -11.92 17.46
C ALA A 549 -16.28 -10.79 18.36
N ALA A 550 -16.08 -10.89 19.67
CA ALA A 550 -16.45 -9.82 20.62
C ALA A 550 -15.71 -8.48 20.36
N ARG A 551 -14.73 -8.49 19.45
CA ARG A 551 -13.92 -7.34 19.01
C ARG A 551 -13.76 -7.36 17.49
N ASP A 552 -14.87 -7.41 16.73
CA ASP A 552 -14.83 -7.39 15.26
C ASP A 552 -14.87 -5.97 14.66
N LYS A 553 -14.62 -4.95 15.48
CA LYS A 553 -14.59 -3.56 15.07
C LYS A 553 -13.22 -3.17 14.52
N VAL A 554 -13.27 -2.37 13.46
CA VAL A 554 -12.13 -1.74 12.82
C VAL A 554 -12.30 -0.23 12.85
N THR A 555 -11.19 0.47 12.82
CA THR A 555 -11.16 1.92 12.89
C THR A 555 -10.43 2.52 11.70
N GLY A 556 -10.75 3.78 11.39
CA GLY A 556 -10.05 4.54 10.39
C GLY A 556 -10.51 5.99 10.37
N THR A 557 -9.88 6.79 9.54
CA THR A 557 -10.19 8.20 9.40
C THR A 557 -10.44 8.63 7.96
N VAL A 558 -11.19 9.71 7.80
CA VAL A 558 -11.24 10.49 6.56
C VAL A 558 -10.89 11.94 6.90
N PRO A 559 -9.73 12.46 6.47
CA PRO A 559 -9.37 13.86 6.65
C PRO A 559 -10.30 14.77 5.85
N LEU A 560 -10.75 15.85 6.47
CA LEU A 560 -11.68 16.81 5.87
C LEU A 560 -11.00 18.14 5.53
N THR A 561 -9.82 18.41 6.10
CA THR A 561 -9.17 19.73 6.04
C THR A 561 -8.89 20.19 4.62
N SER A 562 -8.40 19.28 3.74
CA SER A 562 -8.13 19.63 2.34
C SER A 562 -9.38 20.14 1.61
N ALA A 563 -10.49 19.42 1.76
CA ALA A 563 -11.77 19.82 1.18
C ALA A 563 -12.29 21.14 1.77
N LEU A 564 -12.15 21.32 3.08
CA LEU A 564 -12.57 22.55 3.76
C LEU A 564 -11.74 23.77 3.33
N VAL A 565 -10.44 23.61 3.08
CA VAL A 565 -9.60 24.69 2.52
C VAL A 565 -10.12 25.13 1.14
N ARG A 566 -10.56 24.18 0.29
CA ARG A 566 -11.22 24.52 -0.98
C ARG A 566 -12.51 25.31 -0.74
N MET A 567 -13.34 24.90 0.24
CA MET A 567 -14.57 25.62 0.59
C MET A 567 -14.31 27.06 1.09
N VAL A 568 -13.19 27.25 1.82
CA VAL A 568 -12.74 28.60 2.20
C VAL A 568 -12.34 29.42 0.97
N THR A 569 -11.58 28.82 0.06
CA THR A 569 -11.13 29.50 -1.16
C THR A 569 -12.30 29.89 -2.08
N ASP A 570 -13.32 29.03 -2.16
CA ASP A 570 -14.55 29.27 -2.93
C ASP A 570 -15.52 30.24 -2.23
N GLY A 571 -15.18 30.71 -1.03
CA GLY A 571 -16.02 31.63 -0.25
C GLY A 571 -17.29 30.99 0.32
N ARG A 572 -17.37 29.67 0.38
CA ARG A 572 -18.51 28.92 0.94
C ARG A 572 -18.50 28.87 2.46
N ILE A 573 -17.32 28.92 3.08
CA ILE A 573 -17.10 29.14 4.51
C ILE A 573 -16.02 30.22 4.70
N SER A 574 -16.04 30.90 5.84
CA SER A 574 -15.16 32.05 6.07
C SER A 574 -13.81 31.66 6.65
N SER A 575 -13.75 30.54 7.39
CA SER A 575 -12.51 30.03 8.02
C SER A 575 -12.60 28.53 8.32
N LEU A 576 -11.49 27.97 8.86
CA LEU A 576 -11.49 26.62 9.45
C LEU A 576 -11.99 26.60 10.91
N GLY A 577 -12.54 27.70 11.43
CA GLY A 577 -13.13 27.78 12.78
C GLY A 577 -14.36 26.90 12.93
N ARG A 578 -14.63 26.48 14.18
CA ARG A 578 -15.79 25.61 14.48
C ARG A 578 -17.11 26.28 14.10
N GLU A 579 -17.20 27.60 14.30
CA GLU A 579 -18.36 28.44 14.00
C GLU A 579 -18.75 28.41 12.52
N ASP A 580 -17.79 28.22 11.61
CA ASP A 580 -18.03 28.17 10.17
C ASP A 580 -18.18 26.71 9.70
N VAL A 581 -17.33 25.81 10.19
CA VAL A 581 -17.21 24.42 9.67
C VAL A 581 -18.32 23.51 10.19
N GLU A 582 -18.69 23.57 11.49
CA GLU A 582 -19.70 22.65 12.03
C GLU A 582 -21.07 22.80 11.37
N PRO A 583 -21.64 24.01 11.22
CA PRO A 583 -22.91 24.18 10.51
C PRO A 583 -22.81 23.72 9.04
N PHE A 584 -21.70 24.03 8.40
CA PHE A 584 -21.47 23.66 7.00
C PHE A 584 -21.44 22.14 6.81
N LEU A 585 -20.65 21.41 7.61
CA LEU A 585 -20.57 19.94 7.50
C LEU A 585 -21.89 19.25 7.85
N LYS A 586 -22.61 19.73 8.88
CA LYS A 586 -23.94 19.21 9.22
C LYS A 586 -24.95 19.33 8.08
N PHE A 587 -24.77 20.32 7.23
CA PHE A 587 -25.65 20.57 6.07
C PHE A 587 -25.17 19.87 4.79
N ALA A 588 -23.87 19.93 4.49
CA ALA A 588 -23.32 19.62 3.17
C ALA A 588 -22.69 18.22 3.06
N LEU A 589 -22.32 17.60 4.19
CA LEU A 589 -21.63 16.31 4.19
C LEU A 589 -22.61 15.17 3.88
N GLN A 590 -22.27 14.36 2.89
CA GLN A 590 -23.04 13.20 2.49
C GLN A 590 -22.19 11.92 2.57
N LEU A 591 -22.84 10.84 2.99
CA LEU A 591 -22.24 9.52 3.09
C LEU A 591 -22.91 8.56 2.09
N ARG A 592 -22.10 7.67 1.52
CA ARG A 592 -22.57 6.56 0.67
C ARG A 592 -21.81 5.30 1.02
N VAL A 593 -22.47 4.17 0.95
CA VAL A 593 -21.86 2.85 1.21
C VAL A 593 -22.06 1.96 0.00
N VAL A 594 -20.98 1.34 -0.46
CA VAL A 594 -21.02 0.35 -1.54
C VAL A 594 -20.20 -0.87 -1.15
N LEU A 595 -20.77 -2.05 -1.37
CA LEU A 595 -20.10 -3.34 -1.18
C LEU A 595 -19.26 -3.69 -2.41
N MET A 596 -18.29 -4.57 -2.26
CA MET A 596 -17.45 -5.00 -3.39
C MET A 596 -18.17 -5.92 -4.38
N ASP A 597 -19.45 -6.20 -4.19
CA ASP A 597 -20.34 -6.80 -5.17
C ASP A 597 -21.20 -5.75 -5.95
N GLY A 598 -20.97 -4.47 -5.70
CA GLY A 598 -21.69 -3.36 -6.31
C GLY A 598 -23.01 -3.00 -5.62
N THR A 599 -23.40 -3.72 -4.58
CA THR A 599 -24.61 -3.42 -3.82
C THR A 599 -24.45 -2.10 -3.07
N VAL A 600 -25.37 -1.18 -3.27
CA VAL A 600 -25.47 0.06 -2.49
C VAL A 600 -26.21 -0.24 -1.19
N ALA A 601 -25.58 0.03 -0.07
CA ALA A 601 -26.16 -0.13 1.26
C ALA A 601 -26.53 1.23 1.87
N ASN A 602 -27.53 1.21 2.76
CA ASN A 602 -27.82 2.39 3.56
C ASN A 602 -26.76 2.50 4.67
N VAL A 603 -26.31 3.71 4.97
CA VAL A 603 -25.35 3.97 6.07
C VAL A 603 -25.84 3.36 7.41
N LYS A 604 -27.16 3.34 7.63
CA LYS A 604 -27.77 2.78 8.84
C LYS A 604 -27.72 1.25 8.91
N ASP A 605 -27.45 0.58 7.78
CA ASP A 605 -27.38 -0.88 7.71
C ASP A 605 -25.96 -1.39 8.01
N VAL A 606 -24.97 -0.49 8.17
CA VAL A 606 -23.61 -0.85 8.57
C VAL A 606 -23.60 -1.12 10.07
N ASP A 607 -23.57 -2.38 10.45
CA ASP A 607 -23.60 -2.78 11.85
C ASP A 607 -22.38 -2.21 12.61
N GLY A 608 -22.63 -1.61 13.76
CA GLY A 608 -21.62 -1.02 14.64
C GLY A 608 -20.91 0.21 14.06
N LEU A 609 -21.46 0.83 13.01
CA LEU A 609 -20.91 2.07 12.49
C LEU A 609 -21.15 3.22 13.45
N CYS A 610 -20.04 3.84 13.86
CA CYS A 610 -20.03 5.12 14.56
C CYS A 610 -19.14 6.10 13.79
N ILE A 611 -19.61 7.32 13.56
CA ILE A 611 -18.85 8.38 12.89
C ILE A 611 -18.92 9.65 13.72
N SER A 612 -17.76 10.12 14.18
CA SER A 612 -17.63 11.38 14.90
C SER A 612 -16.76 12.36 14.11
N ILE A 613 -17.23 13.55 13.90
CA ILE A 613 -16.42 14.64 13.36
C ILE A 613 -15.64 15.26 14.52
N VAL A 614 -14.32 15.23 14.39
CA VAL A 614 -13.38 15.73 15.40
C VAL A 614 -12.52 16.83 14.83
N SER A 615 -11.95 17.66 15.70
CA SER A 615 -10.96 18.66 15.30
C SER A 615 -9.86 18.79 16.33
N SER A 616 -8.67 19.20 15.88
CA SER A 616 -7.53 19.51 16.74
C SER A 616 -6.83 20.78 16.27
N MET A 617 -6.26 21.52 17.22
CA MET A 617 -5.34 22.61 16.88
C MET A 617 -3.97 22.02 16.60
N VAL A 618 -3.46 22.25 15.39
CA VAL A 618 -2.18 21.73 14.93
C VAL A 618 -1.19 22.88 14.78
N THR A 619 -0.12 22.86 15.58
CA THR A 619 0.98 23.82 15.47
C THR A 619 1.90 23.39 14.33
N VAL A 620 2.11 24.29 13.37
CA VAL A 620 2.99 24.01 12.23
C VAL A 620 4.46 23.96 12.68
N PRO A 621 5.29 23.13 12.04
CA PRO A 621 6.70 23.05 12.38
C PRO A 621 7.43 24.37 12.05
N THR A 622 8.50 24.66 12.77
CA THR A 622 9.33 25.84 12.55
C THR A 622 10.44 25.59 11.54
N THR A 623 10.76 24.32 11.32
CA THR A 623 11.78 23.86 10.36
C THR A 623 11.26 22.69 9.55
N GLU A 624 11.89 22.41 8.41
CA GLU A 624 11.53 21.25 7.56
C GLU A 624 11.83 19.89 8.24
N ASN A 625 12.68 19.88 9.26
CA ASN A 625 13.12 18.68 9.99
C ASN A 625 12.22 18.32 11.16
N GLU A 626 11.06 18.96 11.29
CA GLU A 626 10.09 18.72 12.34
C GLU A 626 8.73 18.34 11.74
N LEU A 627 7.99 17.49 12.43
CA LEU A 627 6.59 17.22 12.11
C LEU A 627 5.66 18.15 12.91
N PRO A 628 4.43 18.43 12.45
CA PRO A 628 3.48 19.28 13.16
C PRO A 628 3.09 18.65 14.50
N LYS A 629 2.76 19.51 15.47
CA LYS A 629 2.35 19.09 16.81
C LYS A 629 0.84 19.21 16.94
N TRP A 630 0.20 18.09 17.21
CA TRP A 630 -1.23 18.01 17.46
C TRP A 630 -1.53 18.41 18.91
N GLY A 631 -2.56 19.22 19.10
CA GLY A 631 -3.17 19.49 20.39
C GLY A 631 -4.20 18.43 20.76
N GLU A 632 -5.01 18.70 21.78
CA GLU A 632 -6.12 17.81 22.13
C GLU A 632 -7.12 17.69 20.97
N VAL A 633 -7.63 16.48 20.77
CA VAL A 633 -8.68 16.20 19.81
C VAL A 633 -10.02 16.41 20.47
N GLU A 634 -10.85 17.26 19.90
CA GLU A 634 -12.18 17.61 20.40
C GLU A 634 -13.27 17.06 19.48
N ILE A 635 -14.26 16.40 20.02
CA ILE A 635 -15.46 16.02 19.27
C ILE A 635 -16.24 17.31 18.94
N ALA A 636 -16.49 17.53 17.67
CA ALA A 636 -17.35 18.61 17.21
C ALA A 636 -18.83 18.17 17.22
N PHE A 637 -19.10 17.01 16.63
CA PHE A 637 -20.42 16.37 16.66
C PHE A 637 -20.35 14.93 16.17
N ASP A 638 -21.31 14.12 16.59
CA ASP A 638 -21.50 12.78 16.06
C ASP A 638 -22.42 12.83 14.84
N LEU A 639 -22.04 12.11 13.79
CA LEU A 639 -22.77 12.03 12.54
C LEU A 639 -23.62 10.74 12.48
N VAL A 640 -23.07 9.65 13.01
CA VAL A 640 -23.71 8.35 13.15
C VAL A 640 -23.32 7.79 14.51
N VAL A 641 -24.30 7.35 15.30
CA VAL A 641 -24.11 6.84 16.66
C VAL A 641 -24.60 5.38 16.75
#